data_62f4eb876eb5115c552b4d9bf083954f
#
_entry.id   62f4eb876eb5115c552b4d9bf083954f
#
_cell.length_a   1.000
_cell.length_b   1.000
_cell.length_c   1.000
_cell.angle_alpha   90.00
_cell.angle_beta   90.00
_cell.angle_gamma   90.00
#
_symmetry.space_group_name_H-M   'P 1'
#
loop_
_entity.id
_entity.type
_entity.pdbx_description
1 polymer ?
#
loop_
_entity_poly.entity_id
_entity_poly.type
_entity_poly.pdbx_seq_one_letter_code
_entity_poly.pdbx_strand_id
1 'polypeptide(L)'
;MRSHVARQLTRLTLLAVIVGSGIAGVTFAQDDADLRIIEGKVDPYGFQPANDFVVVDPQTADLARFFEDAGPIARTWYQHVMTLSSPYFEGRSPGGDGIERAADYVEFWFDRAGLEPAFPDPDVEGDAWTSHRQHLDLPGGRASIEQAVMQRDRADEGRETLELGREFTVLGNSGTADVSAPLAFLGYAIESGPDDYSSFADDAVNGDELAGRIVVMFRYEPLDDEGRSRFTSRRFSRHAAIPPKMQAAVDRGAAGIILVNPPGAVFAEDGLQDVAASRAGDELDIPVVQVTPEVASRLFSTADSEGRDLRTLRGIADEGGHGCIVFESKAEVRLATAIDGGMNRTANIGGVLRGRGDLADEWVVIGGHYDHVGLGTFGAMPTNRGRLHPGADDNASGTAGVIIASELLSRRYEEAAADANLRSILFMAFTGEETGLNGSRHYVENPTLPAGSINAMINLDMIGRMRSDTVVVGGVGSAEGMLDDLRPVLLESGLTIHADPSGRSPSDHASFYGAGIPVVFFFTGTHDVYHQPGDYGWTVNPVGAAAVVELVVDVAERLATNPEKLVFDDGRAKRADRPRPTPGGADANDRGYAPVRLGIRPGMGGGDEPGVRIEGVSENTSASAAGLRTGDVIIAWGGEDLIDVMDMVTRLREHQPGDVVEMVVIRDGEEVVIPVKMKASERVIEN
;
A
#
# COMPACT_ATOMS: atom_id res chain seq x y z
N MET A 1 -45.48 25.77 12.98
CA MET A 1 -46.08 24.54 13.49
C MET A 1 -45.25 23.41 12.91
N ARG A 2 -44.24 23.03 13.63
CA ARG A 2 -43.32 21.95 13.21
C ARG A 2 -44.00 20.61 13.48
N SER A 3 -44.31 19.87 12.44
CA SER A 3 -44.71 18.48 12.55
C SER A 3 -43.45 17.63 12.72
N HIS A 4 -43.22 17.15 13.93
CA HIS A 4 -42.31 16.02 14.14
C HIS A 4 -42.89 14.82 13.39
N VAL A 5 -42.30 14.51 12.22
CA VAL A 5 -42.47 13.19 11.62
C VAL A 5 -41.57 12.27 12.43
N ALA A 6 -42.16 11.57 13.38
CA ALA A 6 -41.47 10.46 14.03
C ALA A 6 -41.11 9.45 12.93
N ARG A 7 -39.82 9.30 12.65
CA ARG A 7 -39.33 8.18 11.84
C ARG A 7 -39.60 6.89 12.62
N GLN A 8 -40.71 6.24 12.38
CA GLN A 8 -40.85 4.84 12.71
C GLN A 8 -39.97 4.06 11.74
N LEU A 9 -38.77 3.72 12.17
CA LEU A 9 -37.98 2.65 11.57
C LEU A 9 -38.82 1.36 11.72
N THR A 10 -39.46 0.99 10.62
CA THR A 10 -40.07 -0.35 10.52
C THR A 10 -38.89 -1.32 10.37
N ARG A 11 -38.48 -1.89 11.48
CA ARG A 11 -37.51 -2.98 11.49
C ARG A 11 -38.08 -4.13 10.67
N LEU A 12 -37.50 -4.42 9.54
CA LEU A 12 -37.76 -5.63 8.78
C LEU A 12 -37.23 -6.81 9.61
N THR A 13 -38.16 -7.56 10.18
CA THR A 13 -37.86 -8.87 10.75
C THR A 13 -37.69 -9.82 9.57
N LEU A 14 -36.45 -10.11 9.15
CA LEU A 14 -36.17 -11.17 8.20
C LEU A 14 -36.51 -12.50 8.83
N LEU A 15 -37.63 -13.09 8.44
CA LEU A 15 -38.05 -14.41 8.91
C LEU A 15 -37.23 -15.47 8.18
N ALA A 16 -36.18 -15.99 8.82
CA ALA A 16 -35.48 -17.17 8.33
C ALA A 16 -36.36 -18.39 8.49
N VAL A 17 -36.88 -18.94 7.41
CA VAL A 17 -37.54 -20.24 7.40
C VAL A 17 -36.50 -21.33 7.33
N ILE A 18 -36.15 -21.92 8.47
CA ILE A 18 -35.36 -23.17 8.49
C ILE A 18 -36.35 -24.31 8.29
N VAL A 19 -36.26 -24.99 7.18
CA VAL A 19 -36.92 -26.27 6.94
C VAL A 19 -36.00 -27.40 7.36
N GLY A 20 -36.33 -28.04 8.47
CA GLY A 20 -35.77 -29.34 8.78
C GLY A 20 -35.23 -29.51 10.20
N SER A 21 -36.07 -30.15 11.06
CA SER A 21 -35.78 -30.74 12.39
C SER A 21 -35.56 -29.78 13.57
N GLY A 22 -36.67 -29.55 14.27
CA GLY A 22 -36.82 -29.46 15.71
C GLY A 22 -35.78 -28.69 16.52
N ILE A 23 -35.83 -27.35 16.49
CA ILE A 23 -35.29 -26.54 17.55
C ILE A 23 -36.35 -25.52 17.95
N ALA A 24 -36.65 -25.47 19.27
CA ALA A 24 -37.63 -24.59 19.89
C ALA A 24 -37.38 -23.12 19.49
N GLY A 25 -38.49 -22.41 19.26
CA GLY A 25 -38.48 -20.99 18.91
C GLY A 25 -37.66 -20.19 19.92
N VAL A 26 -36.61 -19.56 19.44
CA VAL A 26 -35.95 -18.48 20.15
C VAL A 26 -36.78 -17.24 19.89
N THR A 27 -37.61 -16.89 20.82
CA THR A 27 -38.19 -15.56 20.95
C THR A 27 -37.03 -14.65 21.28
N PHE A 28 -36.58 -13.83 20.34
CA PHE A 28 -35.73 -12.70 20.69
C PHE A 28 -36.58 -11.76 21.53
N ALA A 29 -36.26 -11.69 22.82
CA ALA A 29 -36.73 -10.61 23.66
C ALA A 29 -36.25 -9.31 22.99
N GLN A 30 -37.18 -8.40 22.83
CA GLN A 30 -36.91 -7.02 22.49
C GLN A 30 -36.31 -6.38 23.74
N ASP A 31 -35.04 -6.67 24.01
CA ASP A 31 -34.26 -5.82 24.87
C ASP A 31 -33.94 -4.56 24.04
N ASP A 32 -34.24 -3.40 24.63
CA ASP A 32 -33.69 -2.13 24.19
C ASP A 32 -32.17 -2.32 24.16
N ALA A 33 -31.64 -2.64 22.95
CA ALA A 33 -30.22 -2.72 22.74
C ALA A 33 -29.70 -1.32 23.03
N ASP A 34 -29.09 -1.15 24.20
CA ASP A 34 -28.42 0.09 24.56
C ASP A 34 -27.55 0.50 23.40
N LEU A 35 -27.92 1.59 22.74
CA LEU A 35 -27.09 2.25 21.72
C LEU A 35 -25.74 2.50 22.36
N ARG A 36 -24.69 1.89 21.85
CA ARG A 36 -23.37 1.90 22.49
C ARG A 36 -22.37 2.62 21.62
N ILE A 37 -21.69 3.56 22.24
CA ILE A 37 -20.40 4.02 21.78
C ILE A 37 -19.37 3.25 22.60
N ILE A 38 -18.54 2.46 21.94
CA ILE A 38 -17.41 1.75 22.54
C ILE A 38 -16.19 2.56 22.21
N GLU A 39 -15.63 3.25 23.21
CA GLU A 39 -14.43 4.05 23.04
C GLU A 39 -13.20 3.16 23.17
N GLY A 40 -12.22 3.33 22.27
CA GLY A 40 -10.97 2.60 22.26
C GLY A 40 -10.35 2.50 20.87
N LYS A 41 -9.06 2.20 20.82
CA LYS A 41 -8.38 1.93 19.56
C LYS A 41 -8.91 0.63 18.95
N VAL A 42 -9.17 0.65 17.65
CA VAL A 42 -9.58 -0.51 16.88
C VAL A 42 -8.42 -0.92 15.96
N ASP A 43 -8.10 -2.20 15.93
CA ASP A 43 -7.24 -2.76 14.90
C ASP A 43 -7.99 -2.83 13.57
N PRO A 44 -7.70 -1.98 12.58
CA PRO A 44 -8.43 -1.98 11.32
C PRO A 44 -8.22 -3.28 10.52
N TYR A 45 -7.12 -4.00 10.73
CA TYR A 45 -6.88 -5.28 10.05
C TYR A 45 -7.40 -6.49 10.82
N GLY A 46 -7.57 -6.39 12.13
CA GLY A 46 -8.10 -7.45 13.01
C GLY A 46 -9.57 -7.28 13.35
N PHE A 47 -10.17 -6.11 13.07
CA PHE A 47 -11.57 -5.86 13.39
C PHE A 47 -12.48 -6.68 12.47
N GLN A 48 -13.01 -7.77 13.02
CA GLN A 48 -13.99 -8.62 12.38
C GLN A 48 -15.19 -8.74 13.33
N PRO A 49 -16.23 -7.90 13.15
CA PRO A 49 -17.46 -8.07 13.90
C PRO A 49 -18.05 -9.47 13.69
N ALA A 50 -18.82 -9.94 14.66
CA ALA A 50 -19.45 -11.26 14.58
C ALA A 50 -20.14 -11.47 13.22
N ASN A 51 -19.98 -12.67 12.66
CA ASN A 51 -20.45 -12.96 11.31
C ASN A 51 -21.92 -13.36 11.34
N ASP A 52 -22.82 -12.42 11.07
CA ASP A 52 -24.28 -12.63 11.02
C ASP A 52 -24.80 -12.89 9.59
N PHE A 53 -23.94 -13.36 8.68
CA PHE A 53 -24.37 -13.64 7.32
C PHE A 53 -25.48 -14.69 7.28
N VAL A 54 -26.68 -14.25 6.94
CA VAL A 54 -27.74 -15.15 6.50
C VAL A 54 -27.46 -15.55 5.07
N VAL A 55 -27.09 -16.80 4.84
CA VAL A 55 -27.00 -17.36 3.49
C VAL A 55 -28.42 -17.48 2.95
N VAL A 56 -28.80 -16.56 2.09
CA VAL A 56 -30.09 -16.62 1.39
C VAL A 56 -29.94 -17.62 0.24
N ASP A 57 -30.84 -18.62 0.18
CA ASP A 57 -30.89 -19.55 -0.93
C ASP A 57 -31.17 -18.78 -2.24
N PRO A 58 -30.24 -18.77 -3.21
CA PRO A 58 -30.41 -18.03 -4.46
C PRO A 58 -31.64 -18.44 -5.29
N GLN A 59 -32.18 -19.64 -5.07
CA GLN A 59 -33.35 -20.13 -5.77
C GLN A 59 -34.67 -19.60 -5.20
N THR A 60 -34.65 -19.12 -3.96
CA THR A 60 -35.83 -18.61 -3.24
C THR A 60 -35.77 -17.11 -2.95
N ALA A 61 -34.61 -16.47 -3.20
CA ALA A 61 -34.41 -15.06 -2.95
C ALA A 61 -35.20 -14.20 -3.95
N ASP A 62 -36.14 -13.43 -3.42
CA ASP A 62 -36.78 -12.34 -4.18
C ASP A 62 -35.89 -11.08 -4.13
N LEU A 63 -34.92 -11.01 -5.03
CA LEU A 63 -33.98 -9.89 -5.11
C LEU A 63 -34.70 -8.56 -5.42
N ALA A 64 -35.79 -8.59 -6.19
CA ALA A 64 -36.54 -7.37 -6.49
C ALA A 64 -37.14 -6.80 -5.20
N ARG A 65 -37.76 -7.67 -4.40
CA ARG A 65 -38.34 -7.30 -3.12
C ARG A 65 -37.26 -6.85 -2.13
N PHE A 66 -36.13 -7.55 -2.09
CA PHE A 66 -35.00 -7.13 -1.25
C PHE A 66 -34.57 -5.70 -1.54
N PHE A 67 -34.40 -5.34 -2.84
CA PHE A 67 -34.01 -3.98 -3.21
C PHE A 67 -35.13 -2.95 -3.05
N GLU A 68 -36.41 -3.35 -3.12
CA GLU A 68 -37.52 -2.49 -2.77
C GLU A 68 -37.49 -2.13 -1.27
N ASP A 69 -37.29 -3.15 -0.44
CA ASP A 69 -37.26 -3.01 1.03
C ASP A 69 -36.00 -2.28 1.53
N ALA A 70 -34.85 -2.47 0.84
CA ALA A 70 -33.56 -1.83 1.17
C ALA A 70 -33.57 -0.29 0.98
N GLY A 71 -34.50 0.24 0.21
CA GLY A 71 -34.63 1.67 -0.03
C GLY A 71 -33.72 2.24 -1.14
N PRO A 72 -33.91 3.53 -1.49
CA PRO A 72 -33.25 4.13 -2.65
C PRO A 72 -31.72 4.27 -2.48
N ILE A 73 -31.25 4.67 -1.29
CA ILE A 73 -29.83 4.86 -1.03
C ILE A 73 -29.07 3.56 -1.21
N ALA A 74 -29.53 2.47 -0.57
CA ALA A 74 -28.89 1.16 -0.69
C ALA A 74 -28.84 0.66 -2.15
N ARG A 75 -29.93 0.87 -2.91
CA ARG A 75 -29.98 0.49 -4.34
C ARG A 75 -28.98 1.27 -5.18
N THR A 76 -28.96 2.60 -5.02
CA THR A 76 -28.07 3.45 -5.81
C THR A 76 -26.61 3.20 -5.43
N TRP A 77 -26.32 3.07 -4.14
CA TRP A 77 -24.98 2.71 -3.66
C TRP A 77 -24.51 1.37 -4.24
N TYR A 78 -25.35 0.34 -4.17
CA TYR A 78 -25.03 -0.97 -4.72
C TYR A 78 -24.78 -0.92 -6.24
N GLN A 79 -25.54 -0.09 -6.96
CA GLN A 79 -25.35 0.11 -8.39
C GLN A 79 -23.98 0.73 -8.70
N HIS A 80 -23.54 1.72 -7.90
CA HIS A 80 -22.19 2.28 -8.04
C HIS A 80 -21.11 1.25 -7.77
N VAL A 81 -21.22 0.48 -6.68
CA VAL A 81 -20.25 -0.58 -6.34
C VAL A 81 -20.18 -1.63 -7.45
N MET A 82 -21.33 -2.17 -7.90
CA MET A 82 -21.36 -3.15 -8.98
C MET A 82 -20.78 -2.63 -10.29
N THR A 83 -20.92 -1.34 -10.55
CA THR A 83 -20.36 -0.69 -11.73
C THR A 83 -18.84 -0.56 -11.59
N LEU A 84 -18.35 0.10 -10.54
CA LEU A 84 -16.93 0.36 -10.33
C LEU A 84 -16.11 -0.93 -10.14
N SER A 85 -16.67 -1.98 -9.53
CA SER A 85 -16.02 -3.28 -9.38
C SER A 85 -16.19 -4.22 -10.58
N SER A 86 -16.82 -3.76 -11.66
CA SER A 86 -17.00 -4.57 -12.88
C SER A 86 -15.68 -4.74 -13.63
N PRO A 87 -15.54 -5.81 -14.45
CA PRO A 87 -14.34 -6.00 -15.28
C PRO A 87 -14.03 -4.86 -16.25
N TYR A 88 -15.01 -4.03 -16.58
CA TYR A 88 -14.83 -2.86 -17.45
C TYR A 88 -13.81 -1.85 -16.88
N PHE A 89 -13.74 -1.76 -15.56
CA PHE A 89 -12.79 -0.86 -14.86
C PHE A 89 -11.44 -1.51 -14.52
N GLU A 90 -11.20 -2.75 -14.96
CA GLU A 90 -9.89 -3.43 -14.90
C GLU A 90 -9.23 -3.42 -13.51
N GLY A 91 -10.05 -3.32 -12.44
CA GLY A 91 -9.57 -3.21 -11.07
C GLY A 91 -8.88 -1.88 -10.74
N ARG A 92 -9.08 -0.85 -11.53
CA ARG A 92 -8.77 0.57 -11.24
C ARG A 92 -7.32 0.87 -10.83
N SER A 93 -6.35 0.11 -11.37
CA SER A 93 -4.93 0.36 -11.07
C SER A 93 -4.46 1.68 -11.69
N PRO A 94 -3.72 2.54 -10.94
CA PRO A 94 -3.14 3.75 -11.51
C PRO A 94 -2.32 3.48 -12.78
N GLY A 95 -2.52 4.33 -13.82
CA GLY A 95 -1.86 4.21 -15.11
C GLY A 95 -2.50 3.24 -16.10
N GLY A 96 -3.58 2.57 -15.72
CA GLY A 96 -4.37 1.73 -16.63
C GLY A 96 -5.58 2.48 -17.20
N ASP A 97 -6.17 1.96 -18.29
CA ASP A 97 -7.42 2.52 -18.83
C ASP A 97 -8.59 2.41 -17.84
N GLY A 98 -8.54 1.43 -16.94
CA GLY A 98 -9.59 1.20 -15.95
C GLY A 98 -9.73 2.34 -14.93
N ILE A 99 -8.62 2.92 -14.49
CA ILE A 99 -8.61 4.06 -13.56
C ILE A 99 -9.14 5.32 -14.24
N GLU A 100 -8.79 5.55 -15.51
CA GLU A 100 -9.30 6.70 -16.28
C GLU A 100 -10.82 6.63 -16.46
N ARG A 101 -11.35 5.43 -16.79
CA ARG A 101 -12.80 5.21 -16.86
C ARG A 101 -13.48 5.45 -15.50
N ALA A 102 -12.81 5.08 -14.41
CA ALA A 102 -13.33 5.33 -13.06
C ALA A 102 -13.30 6.83 -12.70
N ALA A 103 -12.25 7.54 -13.13
CA ALA A 103 -12.19 9.00 -13.02
C ALA A 103 -13.34 9.69 -13.76
N ASP A 104 -13.56 9.34 -15.04
CA ASP A 104 -14.70 9.83 -15.84
C ASP A 104 -16.05 9.54 -15.16
N TYR A 105 -16.16 8.35 -14.55
CA TYR A 105 -17.38 7.94 -13.85
C TYR A 105 -17.65 8.80 -12.61
N VAL A 106 -16.64 9.04 -11.77
CA VAL A 106 -16.78 9.88 -10.56
C VAL A 106 -17.06 11.32 -10.94
N GLU A 107 -16.32 11.86 -11.92
CA GLU A 107 -16.51 13.21 -12.44
C GLU A 107 -17.96 13.43 -12.94
N PHE A 108 -18.49 12.49 -13.73
CA PHE A 108 -19.88 12.56 -14.18
C PHE A 108 -20.88 12.64 -13.02
N TRP A 109 -20.66 11.89 -11.94
CA TRP A 109 -21.59 11.92 -10.81
C TRP A 109 -21.43 13.16 -9.95
N PHE A 110 -20.24 13.74 -9.86
CA PHE A 110 -20.02 15.04 -9.21
C PHE A 110 -20.72 16.17 -9.98
N ASP A 111 -20.57 16.20 -11.31
CA ASP A 111 -21.32 17.12 -12.17
C ASP A 111 -22.85 16.98 -11.98
N ARG A 112 -23.32 15.73 -11.95
CA ARG A 112 -24.74 15.42 -11.77
C ARG A 112 -25.27 15.85 -10.39
N ALA A 113 -24.43 15.79 -9.36
CA ALA A 113 -24.76 16.31 -8.02
C ALA A 113 -24.75 17.85 -7.96
N GLY A 114 -24.37 18.53 -9.04
CA GLY A 114 -24.28 19.98 -9.13
C GLY A 114 -23.06 20.57 -8.44
N LEU A 115 -21.98 19.78 -8.29
CA LEU A 115 -20.74 20.26 -7.70
C LEU A 115 -19.97 21.13 -8.72
N GLU A 116 -19.32 22.19 -8.21
CA GLU A 116 -18.37 22.96 -9.00
C GLU A 116 -17.02 22.24 -9.10
N PRO A 117 -16.24 22.48 -10.19
CA PRO A 117 -14.86 22.01 -10.28
C PRO A 117 -14.00 22.45 -9.07
N ALA A 118 -13.03 21.62 -8.70
CA ALA A 118 -12.20 21.83 -7.51
C ALA A 118 -10.75 22.26 -7.81
N PHE A 119 -10.33 22.20 -9.08
CA PHE A 119 -8.94 22.42 -9.47
C PHE A 119 -8.81 23.36 -10.68
N PRO A 120 -7.68 24.10 -10.81
CA PRO A 120 -7.34 24.76 -12.05
C PRO A 120 -7.07 23.73 -13.15
N ASP A 121 -7.49 24.03 -14.37
CA ASP A 121 -7.14 23.25 -15.53
C ASP A 121 -5.77 23.72 -16.04
N PRO A 122 -4.76 22.85 -16.17
CA PRO A 122 -3.44 23.23 -16.62
C PRO A 122 -3.41 23.77 -18.06
N ASP A 123 -4.44 23.48 -18.86
CA ASP A 123 -4.57 23.94 -20.25
C ASP A 123 -5.34 25.26 -20.38
N VAL A 124 -5.85 25.81 -19.25
CA VAL A 124 -6.61 27.07 -19.21
C VAL A 124 -5.80 28.13 -18.46
N GLU A 125 -5.58 29.30 -19.10
CA GLU A 125 -4.89 30.41 -18.43
C GLU A 125 -5.71 30.94 -17.23
N GLY A 126 -5.08 31.01 -16.05
CA GLY A 126 -5.62 31.58 -14.83
C GLY A 126 -5.73 30.56 -13.70
N ASP A 127 -6.07 31.10 -12.49
CA ASP A 127 -6.17 30.30 -11.26
C ASP A 127 -7.62 29.85 -10.97
N ALA A 128 -8.53 29.98 -11.93
CA ALA A 128 -9.92 29.60 -11.75
C ALA A 128 -10.04 28.05 -11.69
N TRP A 129 -10.86 27.55 -10.79
CA TRP A 129 -11.17 26.13 -10.72
C TRP A 129 -12.13 25.76 -11.87
N THR A 130 -11.59 25.08 -12.86
CA THR A 130 -12.29 24.74 -14.10
C THR A 130 -12.23 23.26 -14.42
N SER A 131 -11.51 22.46 -13.61
CA SER A 131 -11.35 21.02 -13.74
C SER A 131 -11.76 20.29 -12.46
N HIS A 132 -12.37 19.13 -12.60
CA HIS A 132 -12.55 18.19 -11.51
C HIS A 132 -11.28 17.37 -11.22
N ARG A 133 -10.22 17.47 -12.05
CA ARG A 133 -9.03 16.64 -11.98
C ARG A 133 -7.82 17.40 -11.45
N GLN A 134 -7.20 16.85 -10.40
CA GLN A 134 -5.86 17.22 -9.95
C GLN A 134 -4.90 16.14 -10.43
N HIS A 135 -4.18 16.39 -11.52
CA HIS A 135 -3.25 15.45 -12.10
C HIS A 135 -2.01 15.27 -11.24
N LEU A 136 -1.53 14.01 -11.18
CA LEU A 136 -0.24 13.65 -10.57
C LEU A 136 0.38 12.50 -11.35
N ASP A 137 1.69 12.41 -11.28
CA ASP A 137 2.48 11.36 -11.90
C ASP A 137 3.00 10.42 -10.81
N LEU A 138 2.67 9.13 -10.92
CA LEU A 138 3.09 8.09 -9.98
C LEU A 138 4.18 7.20 -10.60
N PRO A 139 5.24 6.86 -9.87
CA PRO A 139 6.20 5.86 -10.32
C PRO A 139 5.51 4.51 -10.57
N GLY A 140 5.96 3.77 -11.58
CA GLY A 140 5.45 2.40 -11.84
C GLY A 140 4.75 2.23 -13.17
N GLY A 141 4.84 3.21 -14.06
CA GLY A 141 4.40 3.11 -15.45
C GLY A 141 5.18 2.02 -16.21
N ARG A 142 4.69 1.68 -17.40
CA ARG A 142 5.36 0.71 -18.25
C ARG A 142 6.71 1.29 -18.71
N ALA A 143 7.78 0.77 -18.14
CA ALA A 143 9.11 1.19 -18.53
C ALA A 143 9.35 0.95 -20.03
N SER A 144 9.92 1.92 -20.71
CA SER A 144 10.32 1.82 -22.11
C SER A 144 11.78 2.17 -22.30
N ILE A 145 12.40 1.56 -23.30
CA ILE A 145 13.80 1.81 -23.60
C ILE A 145 13.87 2.97 -24.59
N GLU A 146 14.41 4.12 -24.16
CA GLU A 146 14.67 5.27 -25.04
C GLU A 146 16.00 5.15 -25.78
N GLN A 147 17.02 4.61 -25.09
CA GLN A 147 18.33 4.34 -25.67
C GLN A 147 18.86 3.01 -25.18
N ALA A 148 19.40 2.21 -26.12
CA ALA A 148 20.11 0.99 -25.81
C ALA A 148 21.21 0.76 -26.84
N VAL A 149 22.44 0.92 -26.43
CA VAL A 149 23.61 0.60 -27.26
C VAL A 149 24.54 -0.28 -26.43
N MET A 150 24.86 -1.45 -26.96
CA MET A 150 25.91 -2.30 -26.43
C MET A 150 26.92 -2.60 -27.52
N GLN A 151 28.18 -2.28 -27.25
CA GLN A 151 29.29 -2.52 -28.14
C GLN A 151 30.42 -3.21 -27.40
N ARG A 152 31.14 -4.07 -28.08
CA ARG A 152 32.36 -4.71 -27.57
C ARG A 152 33.53 -4.56 -28.49
N ASP A 153 34.73 -4.47 -27.97
CA ASP A 153 35.96 -4.56 -28.74
C ASP A 153 36.17 -5.98 -29.25
N ARG A 154 36.64 -6.10 -30.49
CA ARG A 154 37.10 -7.35 -31.10
C ARG A 154 38.62 -7.32 -31.21
N ALA A 155 39.24 -8.48 -30.97
CA ALA A 155 40.69 -8.56 -30.88
C ALA A 155 41.43 -8.00 -32.15
N ASP A 156 40.84 -8.12 -33.33
CA ASP A 156 41.48 -7.78 -34.60
C ASP A 156 40.65 -6.92 -35.57
N GLU A 157 39.40 -6.55 -35.25
CA GLU A 157 38.46 -6.00 -36.25
C GLU A 157 37.64 -4.77 -35.78
N GLY A 158 38.07 -4.05 -34.73
CA GLY A 158 37.34 -2.89 -34.23
C GLY A 158 36.18 -3.24 -33.30
N ARG A 159 35.13 -2.39 -33.25
CA ARG A 159 33.96 -2.58 -32.37
C ARG A 159 32.82 -3.30 -33.07
N GLU A 160 32.20 -4.27 -32.36
CA GLU A 160 30.97 -4.93 -32.77
C GLU A 160 29.81 -4.34 -31.99
N THR A 161 28.71 -4.01 -32.67
CA THR A 161 27.44 -3.59 -32.04
C THR A 161 26.53 -4.78 -31.94
N LEU A 162 25.96 -4.99 -30.76
CA LEU A 162 25.04 -6.09 -30.44
C LEU A 162 23.59 -5.68 -30.70
N GLU A 163 22.73 -6.67 -30.98
CA GLU A 163 21.33 -6.45 -31.35
C GLU A 163 20.41 -6.49 -30.11
N LEU A 164 19.72 -5.36 -29.85
CA LEU A 164 18.72 -5.23 -28.81
C LEU A 164 17.56 -6.22 -29.04
N GLY A 165 17.10 -6.85 -27.96
CA GLY A 165 15.98 -7.81 -27.96
C GLY A 165 16.37 -9.23 -28.43
N ARG A 166 17.55 -9.39 -29.04
CA ARG A 166 18.06 -10.71 -29.47
C ARG A 166 19.34 -11.12 -28.74
N GLU A 167 20.28 -10.25 -28.59
CA GLU A 167 21.59 -10.50 -28.00
C GLU A 167 21.72 -9.89 -26.60
N PHE A 168 21.05 -8.77 -26.38
CA PHE A 168 20.95 -8.13 -25.06
C PHE A 168 19.61 -7.42 -24.88
N THR A 169 19.27 -7.08 -23.63
CA THR A 169 18.17 -6.19 -23.25
C THR A 169 18.63 -5.27 -22.14
N VAL A 170 17.97 -4.13 -22.00
CA VAL A 170 18.15 -3.21 -20.85
C VAL A 170 17.20 -3.65 -19.75
N LEU A 171 17.66 -3.67 -18.51
CA LEU A 171 16.81 -4.01 -17.36
C LEU A 171 16.18 -2.76 -16.76
N GLY A 172 15.00 -2.92 -16.20
CA GLY A 172 14.16 -1.81 -15.70
C GLY A 172 14.75 -0.98 -14.55
N ASN A 173 15.87 -1.42 -13.98
CA ASN A 173 16.64 -0.68 -12.98
C ASN A 173 17.85 0.07 -13.56
N SER A 174 18.04 0.03 -14.88
CA SER A 174 19.18 0.69 -15.52
C SER A 174 19.02 2.21 -15.48
N GLY A 175 20.08 2.89 -15.08
CA GLY A 175 20.14 4.34 -15.19
C GLY A 175 20.41 4.84 -16.62
N THR A 176 20.29 6.14 -16.79
CA THR A 176 20.67 6.85 -18.01
C THR A 176 22.16 7.18 -17.98
N ALA A 177 22.95 6.41 -18.70
CA ALA A 177 24.41 6.58 -18.73
C ALA A 177 25.02 6.04 -20.03
N ASP A 178 26.24 6.52 -20.36
CA ASP A 178 27.07 6.05 -21.48
C ASP A 178 28.49 5.79 -20.96
N VAL A 179 28.87 4.52 -20.85
CA VAL A 179 30.10 4.08 -20.23
C VAL A 179 30.87 3.15 -21.17
N SER A 180 32.17 3.36 -21.28
CA SER A 180 33.10 2.41 -21.91
C SER A 180 34.15 2.00 -20.89
N ALA A 181 34.25 0.72 -20.58
CA ALA A 181 35.16 0.22 -19.57
C ALA A 181 35.56 -1.24 -19.80
N PRO A 182 36.72 -1.68 -19.24
CA PRO A 182 37.10 -3.09 -19.23
C PRO A 182 36.16 -3.90 -18.28
N LEU A 183 36.13 -5.22 -18.52
CA LEU A 183 35.28 -6.13 -17.78
C LEU A 183 35.91 -6.63 -16.48
N ALA A 184 35.04 -7.00 -15.54
CA ALA A 184 35.33 -7.90 -14.42
C ALA A 184 34.18 -8.91 -14.28
N PHE A 185 34.43 -10.06 -13.65
CA PHE A 185 33.42 -11.05 -13.35
C PHE A 185 33.19 -11.15 -11.84
N LEU A 186 31.95 -11.13 -11.39
CA LEU A 186 31.57 -11.12 -9.97
C LEU A 186 30.87 -12.41 -9.50
N GLY A 187 30.99 -13.51 -10.26
CA GLY A 187 30.26 -14.72 -9.91
C GLY A 187 28.76 -14.46 -9.80
N TYR A 188 28.17 -14.81 -8.66
CA TYR A 188 26.76 -14.49 -8.38
C TYR A 188 26.57 -13.16 -7.66
N ALA A 189 27.62 -12.44 -7.32
CA ALA A 189 27.58 -11.18 -6.56
C ALA A 189 26.82 -11.27 -5.23
N ILE A 190 26.86 -12.41 -4.57
CA ILE A 190 26.22 -12.66 -3.27
C ILE A 190 27.24 -12.38 -2.16
N GLU A 191 26.93 -11.42 -1.27
CA GLU A 191 27.82 -11.07 -0.15
C GLU A 191 27.82 -12.11 0.96
N SER A 192 26.64 -12.66 1.26
CA SER A 192 26.48 -13.65 2.33
C SER A 192 25.36 -14.63 1.96
N GLY A 193 25.65 -15.91 1.99
CA GLY A 193 24.74 -17.02 1.70
C GLY A 193 24.82 -18.15 2.72
N PRO A 194 24.04 -19.22 2.56
CA PRO A 194 24.13 -20.43 3.38
C PRO A 194 25.54 -21.05 3.33
N ASP A 195 25.89 -21.80 4.38
CA ASP A 195 27.15 -22.54 4.51
C ASP A 195 28.38 -21.62 4.35
N ASP A 196 28.31 -20.39 4.87
CA ASP A 196 29.34 -19.36 4.78
C ASP A 196 29.73 -18.97 3.35
N TYR A 197 28.83 -19.22 2.38
CA TYR A 197 29.06 -18.82 1.00
C TYR A 197 29.14 -17.30 0.85
N SER A 198 30.14 -16.83 0.13
CA SER A 198 30.25 -15.48 -0.40
C SER A 198 30.85 -15.53 -1.80
N SER A 199 30.43 -14.69 -2.70
CA SER A 199 31.10 -14.48 -4.00
C SER A 199 32.42 -13.74 -3.84
N PHE A 200 32.64 -13.07 -2.69
CA PHE A 200 33.77 -12.24 -2.37
C PHE A 200 34.67 -12.94 -1.32
N ALA A 201 35.98 -13.01 -1.59
CA ALA A 201 36.93 -13.47 -0.57
C ALA A 201 37.22 -12.33 0.42
N ASP A 202 37.55 -12.70 1.68
CA ASP A 202 37.78 -11.76 2.78
C ASP A 202 38.80 -10.64 2.48
N ASP A 203 39.73 -10.86 1.52
CA ASP A 203 40.79 -9.92 1.14
C ASP A 203 40.93 -9.68 -0.38
N ALA A 204 40.12 -10.29 -1.23
CA ALA A 204 40.51 -10.50 -2.63
C ALA A 204 40.09 -9.43 -3.63
N VAL A 205 39.06 -8.61 -3.39
CA VAL A 205 38.76 -7.49 -4.27
C VAL A 205 38.20 -6.35 -3.42
N ASN A 206 39.10 -5.54 -2.91
CA ASN A 206 38.79 -4.23 -2.39
C ASN A 206 38.16 -3.39 -3.52
N GLY A 207 37.21 -2.52 -3.18
CA GLY A 207 36.46 -1.71 -4.15
C GLY A 207 37.30 -0.99 -5.22
N ASP A 208 38.58 -0.71 -4.93
CA ASP A 208 39.51 -0.06 -5.84
C ASP A 208 39.80 -0.84 -7.15
N GLU A 209 39.73 -2.17 -7.13
CA GLU A 209 40.02 -2.99 -8.34
C GLU A 209 38.82 -3.13 -9.28
N LEU A 210 37.60 -3.01 -8.74
CA LEU A 210 36.35 -3.03 -9.50
C LEU A 210 35.90 -1.64 -9.94
N ALA A 211 36.38 -0.60 -9.25
CA ALA A 211 35.98 0.77 -9.52
C ALA A 211 36.23 1.16 -10.98
N GLY A 212 35.17 1.66 -11.61
CA GLY A 212 35.19 2.08 -13.00
C GLY A 212 35.14 0.93 -14.04
N ARG A 213 34.89 -0.31 -13.65
CA ARG A 213 34.72 -1.45 -14.56
C ARG A 213 33.25 -1.78 -14.80
N ILE A 214 32.97 -2.37 -15.96
CA ILE A 214 31.69 -3.03 -16.22
C ILE A 214 31.79 -4.47 -15.68
N VAL A 215 30.89 -4.82 -14.77
CA VAL A 215 30.89 -6.13 -14.11
C VAL A 215 29.90 -7.08 -14.78
N VAL A 216 30.33 -8.33 -15.02
CA VAL A 216 29.46 -9.42 -15.47
C VAL A 216 29.15 -10.30 -14.28
N MET A 217 27.87 -10.58 -14.04
CA MET A 217 27.46 -11.48 -12.96
C MET A 217 26.35 -12.44 -13.39
N PHE A 218 26.35 -13.62 -12.77
CA PHE A 218 25.30 -14.60 -12.99
C PHE A 218 24.00 -14.20 -12.30
N ARG A 219 22.87 -14.40 -12.97
CA ARG A 219 21.55 -14.45 -12.33
C ARG A 219 21.48 -15.64 -11.39
N TYR A 220 20.47 -15.66 -10.53
CA TYR A 220 20.20 -16.70 -9.56
C TYR A 220 21.31 -16.84 -8.50
N GLU A 221 21.67 -18.06 -8.12
CA GLU A 221 22.54 -18.43 -7.00
C GLU A 221 23.34 -19.68 -7.32
N PRO A 222 24.33 -20.11 -6.52
CA PRO A 222 25.16 -21.28 -6.76
C PRO A 222 24.37 -22.54 -7.05
N LEU A 223 24.83 -23.29 -8.04
CA LEU A 223 24.16 -24.48 -8.56
C LEU A 223 24.99 -25.74 -8.28
N ASP A 224 24.28 -26.86 -8.12
CA ASP A 224 24.88 -28.19 -8.10
C ASP A 224 25.21 -28.71 -9.52
N ASP A 225 25.75 -29.92 -9.61
CA ASP A 225 26.10 -30.53 -10.88
C ASP A 225 24.88 -30.80 -11.77
N GLU A 226 23.70 -30.95 -11.18
CA GLU A 226 22.41 -31.10 -11.88
C GLU A 226 21.80 -29.78 -12.30
N GLY A 227 22.40 -28.63 -11.94
CA GLY A 227 21.92 -27.29 -12.28
C GLY A 227 20.80 -26.79 -11.39
N ARG A 228 20.64 -27.32 -10.19
CA ARG A 228 19.70 -26.88 -9.16
C ARG A 228 20.40 -26.02 -8.12
N SER A 229 19.61 -25.21 -7.40
CA SER A 229 20.15 -24.41 -6.30
C SER A 229 20.85 -25.27 -5.23
N ARG A 230 22.02 -24.81 -4.79
CA ARG A 230 22.73 -25.37 -3.63
C ARG A 230 22.17 -24.86 -2.31
N PHE A 231 21.41 -23.77 -2.32
CA PHE A 231 20.91 -23.11 -1.12
C PHE A 231 19.52 -23.59 -0.70
N THR A 232 18.78 -24.22 -1.60
CA THR A 232 17.43 -24.70 -1.32
C THR A 232 17.06 -25.90 -2.17
N SER A 233 16.20 -26.76 -1.65
CA SER A 233 15.58 -27.84 -2.42
C SER A 233 14.45 -27.37 -3.34
N ARG A 234 14.07 -26.08 -3.25
CA ARG A 234 13.08 -25.42 -4.09
C ARG A 234 13.74 -24.87 -5.37
N ARG A 235 12.99 -24.09 -6.17
CA ARG A 235 13.49 -23.50 -7.41
C ARG A 235 14.74 -22.63 -7.18
N PHE A 236 14.62 -21.57 -6.38
CA PHE A 236 15.70 -20.69 -5.93
C PHE A 236 15.37 -20.10 -4.57
N SER A 237 16.40 -19.71 -3.81
CA SER A 237 16.28 -19.03 -2.53
C SER A 237 16.19 -17.50 -2.70
N ARG A 238 16.07 -16.78 -1.58
CA ARG A 238 16.13 -15.32 -1.56
C ARG A 238 17.45 -14.73 -2.09
N HIS A 239 18.54 -15.48 -2.03
CA HIS A 239 19.85 -15.01 -2.49
C HIS A 239 19.94 -14.89 -4.02
N ALA A 240 18.97 -15.46 -4.74
CA ALA A 240 18.82 -15.27 -6.19
C ALA A 240 18.25 -13.88 -6.56
N ALA A 241 17.76 -13.09 -5.59
CA ALA A 241 17.20 -11.76 -5.82
C ALA A 241 18.24 -10.83 -6.46
N ILE A 242 17.85 -10.13 -7.53
CA ILE A 242 18.74 -9.28 -8.32
C ILE A 242 19.14 -7.99 -7.58
N PRO A 243 18.23 -7.24 -6.90
CA PRO A 243 18.58 -5.94 -6.31
C PRO A 243 19.76 -5.96 -5.33
N PRO A 244 19.85 -6.89 -4.34
CA PRO A 244 21.01 -6.94 -3.44
C PRO A 244 22.32 -7.20 -4.18
N LYS A 245 22.29 -7.98 -5.24
CA LYS A 245 23.46 -8.32 -6.06
C LYS A 245 23.93 -7.13 -6.90
N MET A 246 22.99 -6.35 -7.44
CA MET A 246 23.30 -5.10 -8.13
C MET A 246 23.89 -4.08 -7.14
N GLN A 247 23.32 -3.95 -5.96
CA GLN A 247 23.84 -3.06 -4.94
C GLN A 247 25.26 -3.43 -4.52
N ALA A 248 25.55 -4.72 -4.33
CA ALA A 248 26.90 -5.21 -4.04
C ALA A 248 27.93 -4.81 -5.12
N ALA A 249 27.52 -4.75 -6.38
CA ALA A 249 28.35 -4.27 -7.47
C ALA A 249 28.55 -2.75 -7.45
N VAL A 250 27.47 -1.99 -7.19
CA VAL A 250 27.49 -0.52 -7.07
C VAL A 250 28.38 -0.07 -5.91
N ASP A 251 28.25 -0.70 -4.75
CA ASP A 251 29.04 -0.38 -3.54
C ASP A 251 30.55 -0.59 -3.75
N ARG A 252 30.92 -1.41 -4.76
CA ARG A 252 32.30 -1.65 -5.18
C ARG A 252 32.72 -0.78 -6.37
N GLY A 253 31.93 0.22 -6.71
CA GLY A 253 32.26 1.21 -7.74
C GLY A 253 32.14 0.71 -9.19
N ALA A 254 31.32 -0.30 -9.45
CA ALA A 254 31.03 -0.75 -10.81
C ALA A 254 30.49 0.41 -11.67
N ALA A 255 31.01 0.55 -12.89
CA ALA A 255 30.56 1.56 -13.84
C ALA A 255 29.36 1.10 -14.69
N GLY A 256 29.07 -0.19 -14.69
CA GLY A 256 27.94 -0.80 -15.37
C GLY A 256 27.80 -2.28 -15.02
N ILE A 257 26.63 -2.85 -15.22
CA ILE A 257 26.31 -4.24 -14.85
C ILE A 257 25.79 -5.00 -16.07
N ILE A 258 26.31 -6.20 -16.26
CA ILE A 258 25.85 -7.18 -17.26
C ILE A 258 25.40 -8.44 -16.51
N LEU A 259 24.12 -8.78 -16.60
CA LEU A 259 23.58 -10.03 -16.10
C LEU A 259 23.57 -11.10 -17.19
N VAL A 260 23.84 -12.34 -16.80
CA VAL A 260 23.76 -13.50 -17.67
C VAL A 260 23.21 -14.72 -16.92
N ASN A 261 22.43 -15.56 -17.58
CA ASN A 261 21.98 -16.82 -16.99
C ASN A 261 23.17 -17.79 -16.85
N PRO A 262 23.38 -18.42 -15.69
CA PRO A 262 24.42 -19.42 -15.51
C PRO A 262 24.14 -20.64 -16.39
N PRO A 263 25.15 -21.20 -17.08
CA PRO A 263 24.94 -22.33 -17.98
C PRO A 263 24.46 -23.55 -17.20
N GLY A 264 23.43 -24.23 -17.72
CA GLY A 264 22.89 -25.48 -17.14
C GLY A 264 21.93 -25.29 -15.96
N ALA A 265 21.50 -24.09 -15.63
CA ALA A 265 20.48 -23.87 -14.60
C ALA A 265 19.11 -24.43 -15.06
N VAL A 266 18.60 -25.44 -14.34
CA VAL A 266 17.37 -26.16 -14.72
C VAL A 266 16.12 -25.29 -14.63
N PHE A 267 16.08 -24.35 -13.70
CA PHE A 267 14.93 -23.49 -13.47
C PHE A 267 15.15 -22.06 -13.98
N ALA A 268 16.18 -21.83 -14.80
CA ALA A 268 16.37 -20.53 -15.42
C ALA A 268 15.23 -20.23 -16.39
N GLU A 269 14.79 -18.99 -16.41
CA GLU A 269 13.87 -18.50 -17.42
C GLU A 269 14.63 -18.38 -18.75
N ASP A 270 14.05 -18.90 -19.84
CA ASP A 270 14.64 -18.81 -21.14
C ASP A 270 14.57 -17.38 -21.69
N GLY A 271 15.64 -16.95 -22.35
CA GLY A 271 15.71 -15.67 -23.06
C GLY A 271 16.04 -14.45 -22.21
N LEU A 272 15.84 -13.29 -22.83
CA LEU A 272 16.05 -11.97 -22.24
C LEU A 272 14.78 -11.50 -21.55
N GLN A 273 14.93 -10.83 -20.42
CA GLN A 273 13.78 -10.29 -19.65
C GLN A 273 13.18 -9.06 -20.37
N ASP A 274 11.88 -8.88 -20.23
CA ASP A 274 11.23 -7.63 -20.61
C ASP A 274 11.66 -6.51 -19.65
N VAL A 275 11.85 -5.28 -20.17
CA VAL A 275 12.30 -4.13 -19.38
C VAL A 275 11.31 -3.80 -18.26
N ALA A 276 10.02 -3.86 -18.52
CA ALA A 276 9.00 -3.57 -17.51
C ALA A 276 8.93 -4.67 -16.44
N ALA A 277 9.05 -5.94 -16.85
CA ALA A 277 9.05 -7.08 -15.93
C ALA A 277 10.31 -7.20 -15.07
N SER A 278 11.41 -6.59 -15.51
CA SER A 278 12.71 -6.65 -14.82
C SER A 278 12.94 -5.54 -13.81
N ARG A 279 12.00 -4.59 -13.67
CA ARG A 279 12.12 -3.51 -12.69
C ARG A 279 11.84 -4.03 -11.29
N ALA A 280 12.89 -4.15 -10.48
CA ALA A 280 12.82 -4.57 -9.09
C ALA A 280 13.74 -3.69 -8.24
N GLY A 281 13.18 -2.87 -7.34
CA GLY A 281 13.90 -1.88 -6.54
C GLY A 281 14.11 -0.55 -7.27
N ASP A 282 15.02 0.27 -6.75
CA ASP A 282 15.28 1.62 -7.25
C ASP A 282 16.07 1.62 -8.56
N GLU A 283 15.96 2.70 -9.31
CA GLU A 283 16.79 2.98 -10.48
C GLU A 283 18.23 3.27 -10.02
N LEU A 284 19.19 2.69 -10.74
CA LEU A 284 20.63 2.90 -10.48
C LEU A 284 21.15 4.03 -11.36
N ASP A 285 22.24 4.67 -10.95
CA ASP A 285 22.91 5.70 -11.76
C ASP A 285 23.82 5.13 -12.86
N ILE A 286 23.85 3.80 -13.04
CA ILE A 286 24.71 3.10 -13.99
C ILE A 286 23.91 2.21 -14.95
N PRO A 287 24.44 1.91 -16.16
CA PRO A 287 23.76 1.04 -17.11
C PRO A 287 23.69 -0.40 -16.60
N VAL A 288 22.50 -1.02 -16.72
CA VAL A 288 22.25 -2.42 -16.36
C VAL A 288 21.60 -3.15 -17.53
N VAL A 289 22.26 -4.18 -18.03
CA VAL A 289 21.76 -4.97 -19.15
C VAL A 289 21.79 -6.46 -18.83
N GLN A 290 20.96 -7.23 -19.52
CA GLN A 290 21.06 -8.69 -19.56
C GLN A 290 21.52 -9.11 -20.95
N VAL A 291 22.42 -10.09 -21.02
CA VAL A 291 22.90 -10.69 -22.27
C VAL A 291 22.57 -12.18 -22.34
N THR A 292 22.54 -12.71 -23.56
CA THR A 292 22.47 -14.16 -23.75
C THR A 292 23.80 -14.84 -23.35
N PRO A 293 23.80 -16.14 -23.00
CA PRO A 293 25.02 -16.89 -22.70
C PRO A 293 26.04 -16.87 -23.84
N GLU A 294 25.58 -16.84 -25.09
CA GLU A 294 26.43 -16.75 -26.28
C GLU A 294 27.17 -15.41 -26.36
N VAL A 295 26.48 -14.31 -26.03
CA VAL A 295 27.11 -12.99 -25.95
C VAL A 295 28.13 -12.96 -24.82
N ALA A 296 27.77 -13.43 -23.63
CA ALA A 296 28.72 -13.50 -22.51
C ALA A 296 29.97 -14.31 -22.86
N SER A 297 29.82 -15.44 -23.54
CA SER A 297 30.96 -16.23 -24.02
C SER A 297 31.86 -15.44 -24.96
N ARG A 298 31.29 -14.62 -25.86
CA ARG A 298 32.07 -13.72 -26.74
C ARG A 298 32.76 -12.60 -25.97
N LEU A 299 32.14 -12.06 -24.94
CA LEU A 299 32.75 -11.04 -24.08
C LEU A 299 33.98 -11.61 -23.35
N PHE A 300 33.81 -12.78 -22.71
CA PHE A 300 34.91 -13.43 -21.98
C PHE A 300 36.05 -13.89 -22.90
N SER A 301 35.77 -14.36 -24.11
CA SER A 301 36.83 -14.76 -25.06
C SER A 301 37.78 -13.62 -25.42
N THR A 302 37.37 -12.37 -25.26
CA THR A 302 38.19 -11.19 -25.50
C THR A 302 38.81 -10.64 -24.21
N ALA A 303 38.09 -10.72 -23.10
CA ALA A 303 38.50 -10.15 -21.82
C ALA A 303 39.42 -11.09 -21.01
N ASP A 304 39.18 -12.40 -21.06
CA ASP A 304 39.87 -13.38 -20.24
C ASP A 304 41.06 -13.99 -20.99
N SER A 305 42.29 -13.62 -20.57
CA SER A 305 43.51 -14.13 -21.13
C SER A 305 43.78 -15.62 -20.83
N GLU A 306 43.13 -16.17 -19.77
CA GLU A 306 43.22 -17.59 -19.43
C GLU A 306 42.28 -18.45 -20.26
N GLY A 307 41.37 -17.84 -21.02
CA GLY A 307 40.46 -18.54 -21.93
C GLY A 307 39.40 -19.40 -21.24
N ARG A 308 38.99 -19.04 -20.02
CA ARG A 308 37.92 -19.74 -19.29
C ARG A 308 36.59 -19.58 -19.98
N ASP A 309 35.89 -20.65 -20.20
CA ASP A 309 34.53 -20.62 -20.73
C ASP A 309 33.50 -20.33 -19.62
N LEU A 310 32.26 -20.06 -20.01
CA LEU A 310 31.17 -19.77 -19.07
C LEU A 310 30.92 -20.90 -18.06
N ARG A 311 31.13 -22.14 -18.45
CA ARG A 311 30.95 -23.31 -17.55
C ARG A 311 32.05 -23.36 -16.49
N THR A 312 33.30 -23.09 -16.89
CA THR A 312 34.43 -22.99 -15.98
C THR A 312 34.23 -21.83 -14.97
N LEU A 313 33.79 -20.66 -15.46
CA LEU A 313 33.49 -19.50 -14.62
C LEU A 313 32.32 -19.80 -13.66
N ARG A 314 31.30 -20.54 -14.10
CA ARG A 314 30.24 -21.01 -13.23
C ARG A 314 30.78 -21.92 -12.12
N GLY A 315 31.60 -22.92 -12.43
CA GLY A 315 32.20 -23.80 -11.43
C GLY A 315 32.96 -23.03 -10.35
N ILE A 316 33.74 -22.02 -10.75
CA ILE A 316 34.43 -21.12 -9.80
C ILE A 316 33.42 -20.35 -8.94
N ALA A 317 32.39 -19.81 -9.55
CA ALA A 317 31.36 -19.06 -8.82
C ALA A 317 30.54 -19.94 -7.87
N ASP A 318 30.25 -21.19 -8.24
CA ASP A 318 29.50 -22.14 -7.40
C ASP A 318 30.26 -22.51 -6.12
N GLU A 319 31.61 -22.51 -6.13
CA GLU A 319 32.44 -22.81 -4.96
C GLU A 319 32.49 -21.67 -3.95
N GLY A 320 32.31 -20.41 -4.37
CA GLY A 320 32.40 -19.23 -3.52
C GLY A 320 33.84 -18.82 -3.18
N GLY A 321 34.00 -17.68 -2.52
CA GLY A 321 35.28 -17.18 -2.03
C GLY A 321 36.26 -16.66 -3.09
N HIS A 322 36.11 -17.09 -4.35
CA HIS A 322 36.95 -16.71 -5.48
C HIS A 322 36.10 -16.38 -6.72
N GLY A 323 34.83 -16.08 -6.53
CA GLY A 323 33.91 -15.77 -7.62
C GLY A 323 34.20 -14.46 -8.34
N CYS A 324 35.04 -13.60 -7.78
CA CYS A 324 35.41 -12.31 -8.36
C CYS A 324 36.73 -12.42 -9.13
N ILE A 325 36.70 -12.05 -10.43
CA ILE A 325 37.84 -12.09 -11.32
C ILE A 325 37.97 -10.75 -12.04
N VAL A 326 39.09 -10.06 -11.83
CA VAL A 326 39.46 -8.86 -12.58
C VAL A 326 40.30 -9.26 -13.78
N PHE A 327 39.81 -8.96 -14.99
CA PHE A 327 40.55 -9.30 -16.21
C PHE A 327 41.64 -8.29 -16.49
N GLU A 328 42.84 -8.76 -16.91
CA GLU A 328 43.96 -7.90 -17.28
C GLU A 328 43.79 -7.24 -18.63
N SER A 329 42.89 -7.77 -19.47
CA SER A 329 42.62 -7.23 -20.80
C SER A 329 42.11 -5.78 -20.74
N LYS A 330 42.61 -4.97 -21.68
CA LYS A 330 42.13 -3.60 -21.90
C LYS A 330 40.97 -3.51 -22.90
N ALA A 331 40.46 -4.65 -23.37
CA ALA A 331 39.28 -4.67 -24.22
C ALA A 331 38.08 -4.08 -23.47
N GLU A 332 37.43 -3.14 -24.12
CA GLU A 332 36.32 -2.40 -23.51
C GLU A 332 34.98 -2.89 -24.04
N VAL A 333 33.98 -2.77 -23.18
CA VAL A 333 32.58 -2.82 -23.54
C VAL A 333 31.98 -1.43 -23.30
N ARG A 334 31.19 -0.96 -24.28
CA ARG A 334 30.39 0.24 -24.14
C ARG A 334 28.97 -0.13 -23.91
N LEU A 335 28.39 0.44 -22.87
CA LEU A 335 26.96 0.40 -22.55
C LEU A 335 26.43 1.84 -22.56
N ALA A 336 25.44 2.12 -23.41
CA ALA A 336 24.70 3.38 -23.36
C ALA A 336 23.21 3.06 -23.23
N THR A 337 22.63 3.46 -22.13
CA THR A 337 21.25 3.18 -21.79
C THR A 337 20.52 4.46 -21.41
N ALA A 338 19.27 4.57 -21.78
CA ALA A 338 18.30 5.49 -21.20
C ALA A 338 16.96 4.76 -21.14
N ILE A 339 16.32 4.81 -19.98
CA ILE A 339 15.00 4.23 -19.74
C ILE A 339 14.09 5.38 -19.36
N ASP A 340 12.94 5.48 -20.03
CA ASP A 340 11.79 6.12 -19.43
C ASP A 340 11.21 5.12 -18.43
N GLY A 341 11.37 5.41 -17.14
CA GLY A 341 10.89 4.57 -16.04
C GLY A 341 9.37 4.42 -16.02
N GLY A 342 8.68 5.13 -16.91
CA GLY A 342 7.24 5.19 -17.03
C GLY A 342 6.63 5.83 -15.79
N MET A 343 6.04 6.99 -15.98
CA MET A 343 5.16 7.59 -14.98
C MET A 343 3.72 7.21 -15.32
N ASN A 344 3.00 6.72 -14.33
CA ASN A 344 1.56 6.54 -14.43
C ASN A 344 0.90 7.89 -14.18
N ARG A 345 0.49 8.58 -15.24
CA ARG A 345 -0.34 9.77 -15.08
C ARG A 345 -1.71 9.33 -14.59
N THR A 346 -2.19 9.96 -13.53
CA THR A 346 -3.48 9.72 -12.90
C THR A 346 -4.00 11.03 -12.31
N ALA A 347 -5.15 11.02 -11.64
CA ALA A 347 -5.71 12.23 -11.04
C ALA A 347 -6.50 11.94 -9.77
N ASN A 348 -6.45 12.83 -8.78
CA ASN A 348 -7.53 12.97 -7.81
C ASN A 348 -8.72 13.62 -8.50
N ILE A 349 -9.94 13.24 -8.14
CA ILE A 349 -11.16 13.83 -8.64
C ILE A 349 -11.80 14.62 -7.51
N GLY A 350 -12.08 15.91 -7.75
CA GLY A 350 -12.64 16.79 -6.74
C GLY A 350 -13.86 17.58 -7.21
N GLY A 351 -14.82 17.77 -6.31
CA GLY A 351 -16.01 18.56 -6.57
C GLY A 351 -16.38 19.41 -5.35
N VAL A 352 -16.84 20.63 -5.59
CA VAL A 352 -17.10 21.62 -4.56
C VAL A 352 -18.60 21.87 -4.41
N LEU A 353 -19.10 21.75 -3.19
CA LEU A 353 -20.38 22.26 -2.75
C LEU A 353 -20.17 23.53 -1.94
N ARG A 354 -20.55 24.69 -2.50
CA ARG A 354 -20.34 25.97 -1.84
C ARG A 354 -21.22 26.14 -0.62
N GLY A 355 -20.58 26.54 0.47
CA GLY A 355 -21.23 27.00 1.66
C GLY A 355 -21.82 28.41 1.51
N ARG A 356 -22.36 28.94 2.60
CA ARG A 356 -22.91 30.30 2.65
C ARG A 356 -22.87 30.90 4.06
N GLY A 357 -23.06 32.20 4.14
CA GLY A 357 -22.96 32.91 5.39
C GLY A 357 -21.54 33.00 5.93
N ASP A 358 -21.41 33.17 7.24
CA ASP A 358 -20.11 33.41 7.89
C ASP A 358 -19.15 32.24 7.87
N LEU A 359 -19.64 31.04 7.57
CA LEU A 359 -18.84 29.82 7.49
C LEU A 359 -18.42 29.44 6.07
N ALA A 360 -18.81 30.14 5.04
CA ALA A 360 -18.61 29.77 3.64
C ALA A 360 -17.14 29.56 3.24
N ASP A 361 -16.21 30.28 3.90
CA ASP A 361 -14.77 30.21 3.64
C ASP A 361 -14.06 29.12 4.45
N GLU A 362 -14.78 28.39 5.31
CA GLU A 362 -14.29 27.22 6.01
C GLU A 362 -14.78 25.93 5.31
N TRP A 363 -14.03 24.85 5.45
CA TRP A 363 -14.22 23.66 4.63
C TRP A 363 -14.31 22.37 5.43
N VAL A 364 -15.15 21.48 4.95
CA VAL A 364 -15.11 20.04 5.30
C VAL A 364 -14.67 19.30 4.04
N VAL A 365 -13.73 18.38 4.16
CA VAL A 365 -13.35 17.47 3.08
C VAL A 365 -14.02 16.12 3.30
N ILE A 366 -14.61 15.53 2.26
CA ILE A 366 -15.20 14.19 2.31
C ILE A 366 -14.56 13.39 1.19
N GLY A 367 -13.87 12.30 1.52
CA GLY A 367 -13.15 11.53 0.50
C GLY A 367 -13.05 10.05 0.77
N GLY A 368 -12.50 9.37 -0.22
CA GLY A 368 -12.12 7.97 -0.23
C GLY A 368 -11.37 7.68 -1.52
N HIS A 369 -10.55 6.64 -1.55
CA HIS A 369 -9.83 6.31 -2.78
C HIS A 369 -10.70 5.55 -3.78
N TYR A 370 -10.39 5.75 -5.06
CA TYR A 370 -11.10 5.08 -6.14
C TYR A 370 -10.23 4.11 -6.96
N ASP A 371 -8.91 4.13 -6.72
CA ASP A 371 -7.97 3.13 -7.26
C ASP A 371 -8.07 1.80 -6.51
N HIS A 372 -7.47 0.75 -7.11
CA HIS A 372 -7.29 -0.56 -6.49
C HIS A 372 -6.13 -1.30 -7.21
N VAL A 373 -5.83 -2.53 -6.81
CA VAL A 373 -4.63 -3.26 -7.22
C VAL A 373 -4.67 -3.87 -8.65
N GLY A 374 -5.72 -3.65 -9.41
CA GLY A 374 -5.81 -3.99 -10.83
C GLY A 374 -5.70 -5.48 -11.12
N LEU A 375 -4.67 -5.87 -11.85
CA LEU A 375 -4.33 -7.28 -12.12
C LEU A 375 -3.37 -7.88 -11.08
N GLY A 376 -3.26 -7.26 -9.90
CA GLY A 376 -2.45 -7.77 -8.80
C GLY A 376 -0.95 -7.70 -9.05
N THR A 377 -0.48 -6.71 -9.80
CA THR A 377 0.96 -6.50 -10.03
C THR A 377 1.68 -5.97 -8.79
N PHE A 378 0.95 -5.30 -7.93
CA PHE A 378 1.36 -4.84 -6.60
C PHE A 378 0.21 -5.11 -5.61
N GLY A 379 0.47 -5.02 -4.30
CA GLY A 379 -0.56 -5.14 -3.24
C GLY A 379 -1.19 -6.53 -3.09
N ALA A 380 -1.11 -7.41 -4.08
CA ALA A 380 -1.74 -8.72 -4.10
C ALA A 380 -0.76 -9.86 -3.79
N MET A 381 -1.31 -11.01 -3.37
CA MET A 381 -0.52 -12.23 -3.20
C MET A 381 0.08 -12.68 -4.54
N PRO A 382 1.31 -13.21 -4.56
CA PRO A 382 1.97 -13.67 -5.79
C PRO A 382 1.16 -14.67 -6.62
N THR A 383 0.36 -15.52 -5.96
CA THR A 383 -0.53 -16.50 -6.59
C THR A 383 -1.72 -15.87 -7.34
N ASN A 384 -2.01 -14.60 -7.07
CA ASN A 384 -3.12 -13.85 -7.65
C ASN A 384 -2.69 -12.86 -8.74
N ARG A 385 -1.39 -12.76 -9.03
CA ARG A 385 -0.87 -11.91 -10.11
C ARG A 385 -1.46 -12.29 -11.46
N GLY A 386 -1.80 -11.30 -12.27
CA GLY A 386 -2.47 -11.46 -13.56
C GLY A 386 -3.96 -11.75 -13.47
N ARG A 387 -4.52 -11.86 -12.26
CA ARG A 387 -5.97 -12.01 -12.06
C ARG A 387 -6.57 -10.65 -11.74
N LEU A 388 -7.80 -10.43 -12.21
CA LEU A 388 -8.54 -9.22 -11.89
C LEU A 388 -8.89 -9.19 -10.40
N HIS A 389 -8.59 -8.05 -9.76
CA HIS A 389 -9.01 -7.71 -8.40
C HIS A 389 -10.12 -6.64 -8.53
N PRO A 390 -11.38 -6.99 -8.30
CA PRO A 390 -12.50 -6.06 -8.50
C PRO A 390 -12.53 -4.90 -7.50
N GLY A 391 -12.07 -5.13 -6.27
CA GLY A 391 -12.04 -4.12 -5.20
C GLY A 391 -13.43 -3.55 -4.93
N ALA A 392 -14.40 -4.41 -4.61
CA ALA A 392 -15.77 -3.95 -4.41
C ALA A 392 -15.95 -3.28 -3.06
N ASP A 393 -15.41 -3.89 -2.00
CA ASP A 393 -15.38 -3.25 -0.70
C ASP A 393 -14.19 -2.31 -0.61
N ASP A 394 -13.05 -2.72 -1.09
CA ASP A 394 -11.81 -1.95 -1.16
C ASP A 394 -11.53 -1.44 -2.60
N ASN A 395 -11.84 -0.16 -2.93
CA ASN A 395 -12.67 0.77 -2.19
C ASN A 395 -13.75 1.38 -3.09
N ALA A 396 -14.37 0.52 -3.97
CA ALA A 396 -15.56 0.98 -4.69
C ALA A 396 -16.70 1.32 -3.70
N SER A 397 -16.70 0.72 -2.50
CA SER A 397 -17.68 0.96 -1.46
C SER A 397 -17.60 2.39 -0.91
N GLY A 398 -16.40 2.85 -0.54
CA GLY A 398 -16.17 4.22 -0.08
C GLY A 398 -16.39 5.24 -1.18
N THR A 399 -15.88 4.98 -2.39
CA THR A 399 -16.11 5.85 -3.58
C THR A 399 -17.61 6.05 -3.85
N ALA A 400 -18.39 4.95 -3.82
CA ALA A 400 -19.86 5.03 -3.94
C ALA A 400 -20.47 5.83 -2.80
N GLY A 401 -19.94 5.68 -1.58
CA GLY A 401 -20.35 6.47 -0.41
C GLY A 401 -20.11 7.97 -0.61
N VAL A 402 -18.95 8.37 -1.14
CA VAL A 402 -18.63 9.79 -1.46
C VAL A 402 -19.58 10.34 -2.51
N ILE A 403 -19.87 9.59 -3.58
CA ILE A 403 -20.82 9.98 -4.62
C ILE A 403 -22.23 10.22 -4.02
N ILE A 404 -22.73 9.27 -3.23
CA ILE A 404 -24.08 9.40 -2.61
C ILE A 404 -24.10 10.53 -1.58
N ALA A 405 -23.04 10.69 -0.78
CA ALA A 405 -22.95 11.79 0.17
C ALA A 405 -23.00 13.16 -0.55
N SER A 406 -22.34 13.28 -1.72
CA SER A 406 -22.40 14.50 -2.52
C SER A 406 -23.82 14.86 -2.95
N GLU A 407 -24.58 13.88 -3.46
CA GLU A 407 -25.97 14.09 -3.86
C GLU A 407 -26.89 14.46 -2.67
N LEU A 408 -26.70 13.79 -1.53
CA LEU A 408 -27.54 14.02 -0.36
C LEU A 408 -27.24 15.38 0.28
N LEU A 409 -25.97 15.75 0.40
CA LEU A 409 -25.57 17.04 0.97
C LEU A 409 -25.92 18.19 0.04
N SER A 410 -25.80 18.05 -1.28
CA SER A 410 -26.27 19.08 -2.22
C SER A 410 -27.76 19.38 -2.01
N ARG A 411 -28.60 18.34 -1.89
CA ARG A 411 -30.04 18.53 -1.59
C ARG A 411 -30.27 19.18 -0.22
N ARG A 412 -29.55 18.77 0.81
CA ARG A 412 -29.68 19.41 2.16
C ARG A 412 -29.29 20.87 2.13
N TYR A 413 -28.26 21.24 1.35
CA TYR A 413 -27.83 22.62 1.18
C TYR A 413 -28.86 23.46 0.40
N GLU A 414 -29.50 22.89 -0.62
CA GLU A 414 -30.60 23.55 -1.34
C GLU A 414 -31.81 23.78 -0.44
N GLU A 415 -32.16 22.82 0.44
CA GLU A 415 -33.29 22.89 1.36
C GLU A 415 -33.04 23.76 2.59
N ALA A 416 -31.79 24.04 2.93
CA ALA A 416 -31.43 24.84 4.08
C ALA A 416 -31.84 26.31 3.88
N ALA A 417 -32.12 27.01 5.00
CA ALA A 417 -32.55 28.42 4.98
C ALA A 417 -31.54 29.29 4.25
N ALA A 418 -32.01 30.30 3.52
CA ALA A 418 -31.17 31.18 2.73
C ALA A 418 -30.13 31.98 3.58
N ASP A 419 -30.40 32.16 4.87
CA ASP A 419 -29.55 32.83 5.85
C ASP A 419 -28.78 31.80 6.73
N ALA A 420 -28.77 30.51 6.37
CA ALA A 420 -28.01 29.50 7.10
C ALA A 420 -26.50 29.76 6.92
N ASN A 421 -25.75 29.57 8.01
CA ASN A 421 -24.30 29.54 7.98
C ASN A 421 -23.82 28.10 7.71
N LEU A 422 -23.21 27.86 6.56
CA LEU A 422 -22.77 26.54 6.12
C LEU A 422 -21.33 26.61 5.62
N ARG A 423 -20.47 25.73 6.09
CA ARG A 423 -19.14 25.52 5.52
C ARG A 423 -19.24 24.97 4.09
N SER A 424 -18.30 25.33 3.26
CA SER A 424 -18.13 24.67 1.97
C SER A 424 -17.65 23.22 2.15
N ILE A 425 -18.03 22.35 1.22
CA ILE A 425 -17.60 20.96 1.24
C ILE A 425 -16.79 20.65 -0.03
N LEU A 426 -15.63 20.04 0.14
CA LEU A 426 -14.82 19.48 -0.95
C LEU A 426 -14.98 17.97 -0.93
N PHE A 427 -15.59 17.40 -1.97
CA PHE A 427 -15.64 15.97 -2.19
C PHE A 427 -14.43 15.53 -2.99
N MET A 428 -13.79 14.42 -2.57
CA MET A 428 -12.57 13.90 -3.19
C MET A 428 -12.65 12.40 -3.43
N ALA A 429 -12.26 11.97 -4.63
CA ALA A 429 -11.87 10.59 -4.87
C ALA A 429 -10.36 10.57 -5.11
N PHE A 430 -9.62 9.94 -4.21
CA PHE A 430 -8.16 9.89 -4.26
C PHE A 430 -7.67 8.75 -5.13
N THR A 431 -6.54 8.95 -5.81
CA THR A 431 -5.84 7.93 -6.59
C THR A 431 -4.55 7.51 -5.89
N GLY A 432 -4.06 6.29 -6.16
CA GLY A 432 -2.76 5.83 -5.68
C GLY A 432 -2.68 5.67 -4.16
N GLU A 433 -3.79 5.40 -3.50
CA GLU A 433 -3.85 5.02 -2.09
C GLU A 433 -3.09 3.73 -1.87
N GLU A 434 -3.38 2.71 -2.66
CA GLU A 434 -2.83 1.36 -2.64
C GLU A 434 -1.30 1.30 -2.86
N THR A 435 -0.74 2.34 -3.40
CA THR A 435 0.70 2.51 -3.62
C THR A 435 1.36 3.43 -2.58
N GLY A 436 0.63 3.80 -1.54
CA GLY A 436 1.11 4.54 -0.37
C GLY A 436 0.55 5.95 -0.22
N LEU A 437 -0.76 6.10 -0.27
CA LEU A 437 -1.49 7.35 -0.02
C LEU A 437 -1.07 8.51 -0.95
N ASN A 438 -0.67 8.19 -2.20
CA ASN A 438 -0.02 9.18 -3.06
C ASN A 438 -0.96 10.34 -3.43
N GLY A 439 -2.23 10.05 -3.71
CA GLY A 439 -3.21 11.07 -4.08
C GLY A 439 -3.55 12.03 -2.95
N SER A 440 -3.87 11.50 -1.78
CA SER A 440 -4.18 12.33 -0.61
C SER A 440 -2.97 13.12 -0.12
N ARG A 441 -1.77 12.52 -0.17
CA ARG A 441 -0.51 13.24 0.13
C ARG A 441 -0.27 14.35 -0.87
N HIS A 442 -0.42 14.07 -2.17
CA HIS A 442 -0.26 15.08 -3.22
C HIS A 442 -1.21 16.26 -3.02
N TYR A 443 -2.49 16.00 -2.64
CA TYR A 443 -3.44 17.07 -2.36
C TYR A 443 -3.02 17.90 -1.14
N VAL A 444 -2.59 17.26 -0.06
CA VAL A 444 -2.15 17.96 1.17
C VAL A 444 -0.89 18.81 0.93
N GLU A 445 0.01 18.35 0.05
CA GLU A 445 1.23 19.07 -0.34
C GLU A 445 0.94 20.18 -1.36
N ASN A 446 -0.12 20.04 -2.18
CA ASN A 446 -0.52 20.97 -3.23
C ASN A 446 -2.02 21.33 -3.12
N PRO A 447 -2.47 21.89 -2.00
CA PRO A 447 -3.88 22.15 -1.76
C PRO A 447 -4.39 23.33 -2.60
N THR A 448 -5.63 23.20 -3.10
CA THR A 448 -6.35 24.34 -3.71
C THR A 448 -7.05 25.18 -2.66
N LEU A 449 -7.30 24.64 -1.49
CA LEU A 449 -7.95 25.36 -0.38
C LEU A 449 -6.93 26.20 0.40
N PRO A 450 -7.33 27.36 0.93
CA PRO A 450 -6.46 28.19 1.75
C PRO A 450 -5.93 27.44 2.97
N ALA A 451 -4.68 27.69 3.31
CA ALA A 451 -4.05 27.07 4.48
C ALA A 451 -4.87 27.34 5.75
N GLY A 452 -5.14 26.28 6.50
CA GLY A 452 -5.90 26.34 7.74
C GLY A 452 -7.42 26.60 7.56
N SER A 453 -7.98 26.58 6.34
CA SER A 453 -9.43 26.70 6.12
C SER A 453 -10.18 25.39 6.33
N ILE A 454 -9.52 24.24 6.26
CA ILE A 454 -10.16 22.94 6.45
C ILE A 454 -10.45 22.72 7.95
N ASN A 455 -11.72 22.52 8.27
CA ASN A 455 -12.21 22.24 9.62
C ASN A 455 -12.02 20.76 10.00
N ALA A 456 -12.35 19.85 9.06
CA ALA A 456 -12.15 18.41 9.22
C ALA A 456 -12.13 17.69 7.87
N MET A 457 -11.51 16.51 7.84
CA MET A 457 -11.62 15.58 6.70
C MET A 457 -12.32 14.29 7.15
N ILE A 458 -13.33 13.87 6.38
CA ILE A 458 -14.07 12.61 6.57
C ILE A 458 -13.61 11.64 5.49
N ASN A 459 -13.13 10.47 5.90
CA ASN A 459 -12.66 9.41 4.99
C ASN A 459 -13.57 8.20 5.04
N LEU A 460 -13.88 7.64 3.86
CA LEU A 460 -14.66 6.44 3.69
C LEU A 460 -13.80 5.38 3.01
N ASP A 461 -13.55 4.28 3.74
CA ASP A 461 -12.78 3.17 3.20
C ASP A 461 -13.33 1.85 3.74
N MET A 462 -13.64 0.92 2.81
CA MET A 462 -14.23 -0.37 3.12
C MET A 462 -15.49 -0.27 4.00
N ILE A 463 -16.50 0.47 3.52
CA ILE A 463 -17.77 0.67 4.23
C ILE A 463 -18.86 -0.34 3.83
N GLY A 464 -18.55 -1.29 2.95
CA GLY A 464 -19.52 -2.20 2.35
C GLY A 464 -19.68 -3.55 3.05
N ARG A 465 -18.99 -3.82 4.16
CA ARG A 465 -19.06 -5.13 4.85
C ARG A 465 -19.55 -5.02 6.29
N MET A 466 -20.43 -4.06 6.57
CA MET A 466 -21.02 -3.91 7.91
C MET A 466 -21.67 -5.21 8.38
N ARG A 467 -21.36 -5.61 9.61
CA ARG A 467 -21.88 -6.78 10.32
C ARG A 467 -22.39 -6.36 11.68
N SER A 468 -23.43 -7.02 12.18
CA SER A 468 -24.02 -6.74 13.49
C SER A 468 -24.27 -5.25 13.75
N ASP A 469 -24.69 -4.53 12.72
CA ASP A 469 -24.94 -3.08 12.74
C ASP A 469 -23.78 -2.26 13.36
N THR A 470 -22.54 -2.70 13.13
CA THR A 470 -21.35 -2.15 13.75
C THR A 470 -20.49 -1.42 12.73
N VAL A 471 -20.03 -0.21 13.07
CA VAL A 471 -19.10 0.60 12.28
C VAL A 471 -18.00 1.18 13.19
N VAL A 472 -16.78 1.22 12.66
CA VAL A 472 -15.67 1.95 13.27
C VAL A 472 -15.74 3.40 12.83
N VAL A 473 -15.63 4.33 13.78
CA VAL A 473 -15.48 5.75 13.56
C VAL A 473 -14.15 6.18 14.16
N GLY A 474 -13.12 6.17 13.31
CA GLY A 474 -11.74 6.48 13.69
C GLY A 474 -11.46 7.98 13.65
N GLY A 475 -10.35 8.40 14.26
CA GLY A 475 -9.87 9.78 14.24
C GLY A 475 -10.62 10.74 15.18
N VAL A 476 -11.60 10.27 15.93
CA VAL A 476 -12.44 11.13 16.78
C VAL A 476 -11.70 11.81 17.94
N GLY A 477 -10.46 11.42 18.20
CA GLY A 477 -9.54 12.08 19.13
C GLY A 477 -8.58 13.09 18.44
N SER A 478 -8.69 13.34 17.14
CA SER A 478 -7.83 14.24 16.39
C SER A 478 -8.13 15.72 16.59
N ALA A 479 -9.20 16.04 17.32
CA ALA A 479 -9.50 17.40 17.77
C ALA A 479 -10.08 17.41 19.19
N GLU A 480 -9.85 18.50 19.91
CA GLU A 480 -10.38 18.66 21.26
C GLU A 480 -11.93 18.68 21.24
N GLY A 481 -12.55 17.83 22.03
CA GLY A 481 -14.01 17.75 22.17
C GLY A 481 -14.79 17.20 20.97
N MET A 482 -14.11 16.75 19.90
CA MET A 482 -14.78 16.31 18.67
C MET A 482 -15.71 15.13 18.90
N LEU A 483 -15.30 14.11 19.67
CA LEU A 483 -16.17 12.95 19.98
C LEU A 483 -17.44 13.40 20.71
N ASP A 484 -17.34 14.35 21.65
CA ASP A 484 -18.50 14.85 22.41
C ASP A 484 -19.43 15.66 21.50
N ASP A 485 -18.89 16.41 20.55
CA ASP A 485 -19.66 17.15 19.53
C ASP A 485 -20.40 16.21 18.57
N LEU A 486 -19.77 15.11 18.16
CA LEU A 486 -20.36 14.13 17.26
C LEU A 486 -21.26 13.11 17.97
N ARG A 487 -21.12 12.91 19.28
CA ARG A 487 -21.85 11.89 20.09
C ARG A 487 -23.36 11.87 19.84
N PRO A 488 -24.09 13.01 19.80
CA PRO A 488 -25.53 12.97 19.52
C PRO A 488 -25.86 12.34 18.17
N VAL A 489 -25.12 12.72 17.12
CA VAL A 489 -25.32 12.21 15.75
C VAL A 489 -24.99 10.70 15.69
N LEU A 490 -23.88 10.31 16.30
CA LEU A 490 -23.46 8.90 16.36
C LEU A 490 -24.52 8.02 17.06
N LEU A 491 -25.11 8.50 18.16
CA LEU A 491 -26.16 7.77 18.88
C LEU A 491 -27.49 7.72 18.11
N GLU A 492 -27.85 8.79 17.37
CA GLU A 492 -29.07 8.84 16.59
C GLU A 492 -29.05 7.90 15.38
N SER A 493 -27.88 7.46 14.93
CA SER A 493 -27.73 6.53 13.80
C SER A 493 -28.37 5.16 14.03
N GLY A 494 -28.50 4.74 15.27
CA GLY A 494 -28.97 3.40 15.64
C GLY A 494 -27.93 2.30 15.43
N LEU A 495 -26.69 2.66 15.05
CA LEU A 495 -25.59 1.73 14.87
C LEU A 495 -24.79 1.55 16.17
N THR A 496 -24.10 0.44 16.27
CA THR A 496 -23.04 0.25 17.26
C THR A 496 -21.77 0.91 16.76
N ILE A 497 -21.30 1.93 17.47
CA ILE A 497 -20.13 2.71 17.07
C ILE A 497 -18.91 2.26 17.86
N HIS A 498 -17.87 1.84 17.18
CA HIS A 498 -16.54 1.74 17.74
C HIS A 498 -15.78 3.03 17.47
N ALA A 499 -15.71 3.91 18.49
CA ALA A 499 -15.04 5.19 18.39
C ALA A 499 -13.53 5.03 18.67
N ASP A 500 -12.71 5.07 17.64
CA ASP A 500 -11.24 5.05 17.76
C ASP A 500 -10.70 6.47 17.76
N PRO A 501 -10.00 6.92 18.81
CA PRO A 501 -9.42 8.26 18.85
C PRO A 501 -8.28 8.46 17.84
N SER A 502 -7.67 7.40 17.33
CA SER A 502 -6.50 7.46 16.44
C SER A 502 -6.85 7.96 15.04
N GLY A 503 -6.16 9.00 14.55
CA GLY A 503 -6.22 9.45 13.17
C GLY A 503 -5.10 8.88 12.28
N ARG A 504 -4.42 7.79 12.69
CA ARG A 504 -3.23 7.25 12.03
C ARG A 504 -3.45 5.90 11.35
N SER A 505 -4.69 5.47 11.18
CA SER A 505 -4.98 4.25 10.42
C SER A 505 -4.50 4.40 8.97
N PRO A 506 -4.05 3.32 8.31
CA PRO A 506 -3.49 3.39 6.96
C PRO A 506 -4.60 3.55 5.91
N SER A 507 -5.05 4.77 5.70
CA SER A 507 -5.92 5.23 4.62
C SER A 507 -5.77 6.74 4.44
N ASP A 508 -6.43 7.36 3.47
CA ASP A 508 -6.22 8.75 3.01
C ASP A 508 -6.31 9.82 4.10
N HIS A 509 -7.12 9.60 5.14
CA HIS A 509 -7.20 10.52 6.28
C HIS A 509 -5.87 10.71 7.01
N ALA A 510 -4.96 9.72 6.94
CA ALA A 510 -3.65 9.82 7.59
C ALA A 510 -2.78 10.95 6.99
N SER A 511 -2.93 11.25 5.69
CA SER A 511 -2.26 12.37 5.04
C SER A 511 -2.72 13.70 5.63
N PHE A 512 -4.02 13.87 5.83
CA PHE A 512 -4.61 15.08 6.45
C PHE A 512 -4.26 15.19 7.93
N TYR A 513 -4.33 14.08 8.68
CA TYR A 513 -3.90 14.05 10.06
C TYR A 513 -2.43 14.44 10.22
N GLY A 514 -1.56 13.94 9.31
CA GLY A 514 -0.14 14.31 9.27
C GLY A 514 0.10 15.80 9.04
N ALA A 515 -0.81 16.47 8.33
CA ALA A 515 -0.81 17.91 8.09
C ALA A 515 -1.45 18.74 9.22
N GLY A 516 -1.91 18.11 10.29
CA GLY A 516 -2.52 18.79 11.42
C GLY A 516 -4.00 19.16 11.19
N ILE A 517 -4.70 18.42 10.35
CA ILE A 517 -6.12 18.58 10.08
C ILE A 517 -6.90 17.52 10.86
N PRO A 518 -7.97 17.87 11.60
CA PRO A 518 -8.85 16.90 12.25
C PRO A 518 -9.46 15.93 11.25
N VAL A 519 -9.58 14.65 11.63
CA VAL A 519 -10.07 13.59 10.73
C VAL A 519 -11.14 12.73 11.38
N VAL A 520 -12.06 12.22 10.57
CA VAL A 520 -13.03 11.19 10.91
C VAL A 520 -12.94 10.09 9.88
N PHE A 521 -12.83 8.83 10.29
CA PHE A 521 -12.64 7.70 9.41
C PHE A 521 -13.74 6.65 9.60
N PHE A 522 -14.46 6.30 8.54
CA PHE A 522 -15.51 5.30 8.55
C PHE A 522 -15.02 4.00 7.92
N PHE A 523 -15.20 2.89 8.67
CA PHE A 523 -14.70 1.58 8.29
C PHE A 523 -15.59 0.46 8.86
N THR A 524 -15.85 -0.61 8.11
CA THR A 524 -16.71 -1.72 8.56
C THR A 524 -15.96 -3.01 8.84
N GLY A 525 -14.64 -2.98 8.85
CA GLY A 525 -13.78 -4.12 9.16
C GLY A 525 -13.18 -4.80 7.92
N THR A 526 -12.08 -5.52 8.14
CA THR A 526 -11.44 -6.33 7.10
C THR A 526 -12.19 -7.65 6.87
N HIS A 527 -11.85 -8.33 5.78
CA HIS A 527 -12.43 -9.60 5.38
C HIS A 527 -11.41 -10.48 4.64
N ASP A 528 -11.68 -11.79 4.56
CA ASP A 528 -10.74 -12.78 4.02
C ASP A 528 -10.38 -12.59 2.53
N VAL A 529 -11.16 -11.80 1.80
CA VAL A 529 -10.92 -11.51 0.37
C VAL A 529 -10.34 -10.11 0.13
N TYR A 530 -9.85 -9.44 1.18
CA TYR A 530 -9.11 -8.17 1.08
C TYR A 530 -7.88 -8.33 0.17
N HIS A 531 -7.69 -7.44 -0.80
CA HIS A 531 -6.64 -7.52 -1.85
C HIS A 531 -6.62 -8.85 -2.61
N GLN A 532 -7.80 -9.44 -2.83
CA GLN A 532 -7.94 -10.70 -3.56
C GLN A 532 -8.97 -10.61 -4.68
N PRO A 533 -8.87 -11.51 -5.70
CA PRO A 533 -9.84 -11.58 -6.79
C PRO A 533 -11.28 -11.88 -6.33
N GLY A 534 -11.49 -12.23 -5.06
CA GLY A 534 -12.80 -12.55 -4.48
C GLY A 534 -13.58 -11.36 -3.94
N ASP A 535 -13.04 -10.15 -3.93
CA ASP A 535 -13.76 -8.95 -3.46
C ASP A 535 -14.72 -8.41 -4.53
N TYR A 536 -15.82 -9.13 -4.70
CA TYR A 536 -16.85 -8.85 -5.69
C TYR A 536 -18.02 -8.05 -5.13
N GLY A 537 -18.71 -7.28 -5.97
CA GLY A 537 -19.88 -6.48 -5.59
C GLY A 537 -21.03 -7.25 -4.99
N TRP A 538 -21.19 -8.56 -5.27
CA TRP A 538 -22.24 -9.36 -4.62
C TRP A 538 -21.91 -9.83 -3.21
N THR A 539 -20.73 -9.50 -2.70
CA THR A 539 -20.29 -9.86 -1.35
C THR A 539 -20.49 -8.72 -0.34
N VAL A 540 -20.93 -7.55 -0.77
CA VAL A 540 -21.15 -6.38 0.08
C VAL A 540 -22.56 -6.36 0.69
N ASN A 541 -22.74 -5.58 1.76
CA ASN A 541 -24.02 -5.34 2.44
C ASN A 541 -24.55 -3.93 2.09
N PRO A 542 -25.44 -3.80 1.08
CA PRO A 542 -25.92 -2.49 0.65
C PRO A 542 -26.79 -1.76 1.68
N VAL A 543 -27.49 -2.50 2.54
CA VAL A 543 -28.31 -1.89 3.61
C VAL A 543 -27.43 -1.30 4.69
N GLY A 544 -26.40 -2.06 5.10
CA GLY A 544 -25.43 -1.59 6.06
C GLY A 544 -24.65 -0.39 5.55
N ALA A 545 -24.20 -0.45 4.29
CA ALA A 545 -23.50 0.67 3.68
C ALA A 545 -24.37 1.93 3.56
N ALA A 546 -25.66 1.78 3.22
CA ALA A 546 -26.59 2.92 3.22
C ALA A 546 -26.71 3.58 4.59
N ALA A 547 -26.77 2.79 5.66
CA ALA A 547 -26.79 3.32 7.04
C ALA A 547 -25.49 4.05 7.38
N VAL A 548 -24.34 3.54 6.93
CA VAL A 548 -23.05 4.24 7.12
C VAL A 548 -23.02 5.55 6.32
N VAL A 549 -23.49 5.56 5.07
CA VAL A 549 -23.54 6.78 4.26
C VAL A 549 -24.48 7.84 4.86
N GLU A 550 -25.65 7.43 5.38
CA GLU A 550 -26.55 8.36 6.11
C GLU A 550 -25.84 8.96 7.33
N LEU A 551 -25.12 8.12 8.10
CA LEU A 551 -24.33 8.60 9.24
C LEU A 551 -23.22 9.57 8.80
N VAL A 552 -22.51 9.28 7.73
CA VAL A 552 -21.49 10.18 7.15
C VAL A 552 -22.09 11.53 6.78
N VAL A 553 -23.27 11.55 6.17
CA VAL A 553 -23.99 12.78 5.79
C VAL A 553 -24.40 13.57 7.04
N ASP A 554 -24.89 12.89 8.07
CA ASP A 554 -25.31 13.55 9.33
C ASP A 554 -24.08 14.12 10.08
N VAL A 555 -22.95 13.41 10.10
CA VAL A 555 -21.67 13.89 10.65
C VAL A 555 -21.15 15.08 9.85
N ALA A 556 -21.18 15.00 8.52
CA ALA A 556 -20.75 16.09 7.64
C ALA A 556 -21.61 17.34 7.85
N GLU A 557 -22.94 17.19 7.94
CA GLU A 557 -23.84 18.32 8.22
C GLU A 557 -23.55 18.93 9.60
N ARG A 558 -23.29 18.10 10.63
CA ARG A 558 -22.89 18.59 11.95
C ARG A 558 -21.62 19.44 11.87
N LEU A 559 -20.59 18.93 11.19
CA LEU A 559 -19.32 19.63 11.01
C LEU A 559 -19.45 20.89 10.14
N ALA A 560 -20.38 20.89 9.18
CA ALA A 560 -20.61 22.00 8.29
C ALA A 560 -21.41 23.14 8.93
N THR A 561 -22.25 22.82 9.94
CA THR A 561 -23.16 23.79 10.59
C THR A 561 -22.70 24.27 11.96
N ASN A 562 -21.78 23.54 12.61
CA ASN A 562 -21.26 23.95 13.91
C ASN A 562 -20.41 25.23 13.75
N PRO A 563 -20.76 26.32 14.43
CA PRO A 563 -20.01 27.59 14.32
C PRO A 563 -18.59 27.49 14.91
N GLU A 564 -18.35 26.54 15.82
CA GLU A 564 -17.04 26.35 16.43
C GLU A 564 -16.14 25.57 15.48
N LYS A 565 -14.95 26.10 15.23
CA LYS A 565 -13.93 25.40 14.45
C LYS A 565 -13.20 24.41 15.32
N LEU A 566 -12.96 23.22 14.79
CA LEU A 566 -12.17 22.19 15.46
C LEU A 566 -10.72 22.62 15.61
N VAL A 567 -10.16 22.36 16.77
CA VAL A 567 -8.73 22.59 17.05
C VAL A 567 -8.02 21.24 17.06
N PHE A 568 -7.09 21.07 16.13
CA PHE A 568 -6.34 19.83 16.00
C PHE A 568 -5.59 19.47 17.30
N ASP A 569 -5.75 18.24 17.77
CA ASP A 569 -5.04 17.66 18.91
C ASP A 569 -4.47 16.30 18.52
N ASP A 570 -3.15 16.17 18.45
CA ASP A 570 -2.47 14.91 18.17
C ASP A 570 -2.18 14.09 19.45
N GLY A 571 -2.73 14.54 20.58
CA GLY A 571 -2.51 13.95 21.90
C GLY A 571 -1.11 14.16 22.49
N ARG A 572 -0.20 14.87 21.78
CA ARG A 572 1.17 15.09 22.25
C ARG A 572 1.26 16.09 23.39
N ALA A 573 0.34 17.08 23.44
CA ALA A 573 0.33 18.07 24.51
C ALA A 573 0.05 17.44 25.89
N LYS A 574 -0.79 16.41 25.94
CA LYS A 574 -1.05 15.62 27.17
C LYS A 574 0.13 14.72 27.57
N ARG A 575 1.13 14.55 26.67
CA ARG A 575 2.37 13.79 26.89
C ARG A 575 3.57 14.67 27.29
N ALA A 576 3.47 16.00 27.16
CA ALA A 576 4.57 16.95 27.43
C ALA A 576 5.01 17.05 28.89
N ASP A 577 4.29 16.44 29.83
CA ASP A 577 4.69 16.33 31.24
C ASP A 577 5.68 15.18 31.53
N ARG A 578 6.15 14.44 30.50
CA ARG A 578 7.20 13.42 30.62
C ARG A 578 8.51 13.92 29.99
N PRO A 579 9.67 13.74 30.63
CA PRO A 579 10.96 14.23 30.10
C PRO A 579 11.30 13.55 28.78
N ARG A 580 11.62 14.36 27.75
CA ARG A 580 12.09 13.89 26.44
C ARG A 580 13.51 13.34 26.51
N PRO A 581 13.82 12.20 25.89
CA PRO A 581 15.16 11.88 25.45
C PRO A 581 15.55 12.74 24.24
N THR A 582 16.82 13.16 24.18
CA THR A 582 17.37 14.03 23.13
C THR A 582 17.53 13.23 21.83
N PRO A 583 17.07 13.71 20.66
CA PRO A 583 17.31 13.01 19.40
C PRO A 583 18.73 13.24 18.90
N GLY A 584 19.46 12.17 18.67
CA GLY A 584 20.64 12.18 17.81
C GLY A 584 20.16 12.20 16.34
N GLY A 585 20.68 13.18 15.61
CA GLY A 585 20.25 13.40 14.23
C GLY A 585 20.61 12.24 13.30
N ALA A 586 19.65 11.88 12.48
CA ALA A 586 19.86 11.14 11.23
C ALA A 586 18.98 11.74 10.15
N ASP A 587 19.53 11.85 8.95
CA ASP A 587 18.97 12.53 7.79
C ASP A 587 17.66 11.91 7.29
N ALA A 588 16.75 12.77 6.85
CA ALA A 588 15.36 12.45 6.45
C ALA A 588 15.23 11.87 5.02
N ASN A 589 16.20 11.09 4.54
CA ASN A 589 16.20 10.61 3.13
C ASN A 589 16.45 9.12 2.93
N ASP A 590 16.23 8.27 3.96
CA ASP A 590 16.36 6.82 3.77
C ASP A 590 14.96 6.15 3.86
N ARG A 591 14.30 5.96 2.72
CA ARG A 591 13.04 5.21 2.57
C ARG A 591 13.32 3.72 2.28
N GLY A 592 14.23 3.12 3.02
CA GLY A 592 14.55 1.69 2.92
C GLY A 592 13.60 0.81 3.74
N TYR A 593 13.30 -0.39 3.23
CA TYR A 593 12.69 -1.48 4.01
C TYR A 593 13.56 -1.78 5.26
N ALA A 594 12.89 -2.13 6.38
CA ALA A 594 13.60 -2.55 7.57
C ALA A 594 14.50 -3.78 7.27
N PRO A 595 15.80 -3.75 7.62
CA PRO A 595 16.73 -4.85 7.35
C PRO A 595 16.34 -6.13 8.08
N VAL A 596 15.54 -6.00 9.15
CA VAL A 596 15.08 -7.09 10.01
C VAL A 596 13.56 -7.16 10.06
N ARG A 597 13.05 -8.35 10.38
CA ARG A 597 11.63 -8.60 10.57
C ARG A 597 11.39 -9.26 11.93
N LEU A 598 10.48 -8.69 12.72
CA LEU A 598 10.05 -9.30 13.97
C LEU A 598 9.24 -10.59 13.72
N GLY A 599 8.35 -10.55 12.72
CA GLY A 599 7.53 -11.69 12.33
C GLY A 599 6.32 -11.91 13.23
N ILE A 600 5.75 -10.83 13.70
CA ILE A 600 4.42 -10.82 14.34
C ILE A 600 3.39 -10.29 13.36
N ARG A 601 2.14 -10.62 13.61
CA ARG A 601 1.00 -9.87 13.15
C ARG A 601 0.66 -8.89 14.28
N PRO A 602 0.98 -7.60 14.11
CA PRO A 602 0.69 -6.62 15.15
C PRO A 602 -0.80 -6.34 15.17
N GLY A 603 -1.39 -6.35 16.35
CA GLY A 603 -2.65 -5.71 16.62
C GLY A 603 -2.39 -4.22 16.82
N MET A 604 -3.21 -3.36 16.25
CA MET A 604 -3.18 -1.95 16.60
C MET A 604 -3.72 -1.81 18.01
N GLY A 605 -2.80 -1.58 18.94
CA GLY A 605 -3.05 -1.66 20.37
C GLY A 605 -4.36 -1.03 20.81
N GLY A 606 -5.21 -1.81 21.43
CA GLY A 606 -6.44 -1.33 22.04
C GLY A 606 -6.22 -1.01 23.51
N GLY A 607 -6.51 0.22 23.89
CA GLY A 607 -6.50 0.69 25.27
C GLY A 607 -5.72 2.00 25.45
N ASP A 608 -5.94 2.67 26.57
CA ASP A 608 -5.23 3.89 26.99
C ASP A 608 -3.71 3.66 27.25
N GLU A 609 -3.23 2.42 27.09
CA GLU A 609 -1.84 2.05 27.32
C GLU A 609 -1.05 1.96 26.00
N PRO A 610 0.16 2.56 25.95
CA PRO A 610 1.02 2.47 24.78
C PRO A 610 1.50 1.04 24.56
N GLY A 611 1.77 0.67 23.29
CA GLY A 611 2.35 -0.62 22.96
C GLY A 611 1.78 -1.25 21.71
N VAL A 612 2.32 -2.43 21.36
CA VAL A 612 1.91 -3.23 20.20
C VAL A 612 1.43 -4.60 20.67
N ARG A 613 0.16 -4.87 20.53
CA ARG A 613 -0.42 -6.20 20.80
C ARG A 613 0.00 -7.18 19.72
N ILE A 614 0.34 -8.39 20.11
CA ILE A 614 0.66 -9.48 19.20
C ILE A 614 -0.61 -10.31 18.95
N GLU A 615 -1.14 -10.29 17.74
CA GLU A 615 -2.29 -11.11 17.35
C GLU A 615 -1.91 -12.41 16.67
N GLY A 616 -0.67 -12.53 16.25
CA GLY A 616 -0.13 -13.76 15.70
C GLY A 616 1.38 -13.70 15.60
N VAL A 617 2.02 -14.87 15.67
CA VAL A 617 3.46 -15.03 15.53
C VAL A 617 3.72 -16.00 14.39
N SER A 618 4.45 -15.54 13.37
CA SER A 618 4.83 -16.39 12.24
C SER A 618 5.97 -17.34 12.64
N GLU A 619 5.89 -18.58 12.20
CA GLU A 619 6.93 -19.59 12.46
C GLU A 619 8.28 -19.18 11.83
N ASN A 620 9.37 -19.57 12.47
CA ASN A 620 10.76 -19.31 12.02
C ASN A 620 11.19 -17.82 12.00
N THR A 621 10.49 -16.94 12.70
CA THR A 621 10.80 -15.51 12.81
C THR A 621 11.58 -15.15 14.08
N SER A 622 11.97 -13.89 14.23
CA SER A 622 12.59 -13.36 15.45
C SER A 622 11.68 -13.54 16.66
N ALA A 623 10.40 -13.21 16.50
CA ALA A 623 9.38 -13.34 17.54
C ALA A 623 9.17 -14.79 17.99
N SER A 624 9.00 -15.71 17.03
CA SER A 624 8.83 -17.13 17.31
C SER A 624 10.05 -17.73 18.03
N ALA A 625 11.26 -17.39 17.59
CA ALA A 625 12.49 -17.87 18.21
C ALA A 625 12.72 -17.31 19.63
N ALA A 626 12.24 -16.09 19.89
CA ALA A 626 12.32 -15.45 21.20
C ALA A 626 11.20 -15.87 22.16
N GLY A 627 10.18 -16.58 21.69
CA GLY A 627 9.06 -17.02 22.52
C GLY A 627 8.01 -15.94 22.79
N LEU A 628 7.91 -14.95 21.91
CA LEU A 628 6.76 -14.03 21.86
C LEU A 628 5.51 -14.83 21.48
N ARG A 629 4.35 -14.43 21.99
CA ARG A 629 3.08 -15.18 21.84
C ARG A 629 1.95 -14.26 21.44
N THR A 630 0.95 -14.83 20.81
CA THR A 630 -0.34 -14.18 20.61
C THR A 630 -0.93 -13.78 21.95
N GLY A 631 -1.40 -12.54 22.07
CA GLY A 631 -1.93 -11.95 23.30
C GLY A 631 -0.92 -11.08 24.06
N ASP A 632 0.38 -11.21 23.82
CA ASP A 632 1.40 -10.30 24.39
C ASP A 632 1.17 -8.87 23.89
N VAL A 633 1.46 -7.88 24.74
CA VAL A 633 1.52 -6.46 24.35
C VAL A 633 2.94 -5.97 24.53
N ILE A 634 3.65 -5.66 23.46
CA ILE A 634 5.00 -5.11 23.55
C ILE A 634 4.88 -3.65 23.98
N ILE A 635 5.38 -3.32 25.17
CA ILE A 635 5.29 -1.98 25.76
C ILE A 635 6.64 -1.23 25.74
N ALA A 636 7.75 -1.95 25.61
CA ALA A 636 9.07 -1.33 25.49
C ALA A 636 9.97 -2.09 24.52
N TRP A 637 10.90 -1.36 23.89
CA TRP A 637 11.84 -1.83 22.89
C TRP A 637 13.21 -1.23 23.12
N GLY A 638 14.19 -2.06 23.45
CA GLY A 638 15.57 -1.61 23.70
C GLY A 638 15.72 -0.65 24.87
N GLY A 639 14.84 -0.77 25.88
CA GLY A 639 14.84 0.07 27.09
C GLY A 639 14.04 1.37 26.96
N GLU A 640 13.39 1.62 25.83
CA GLU A 640 12.51 2.77 25.59
C GLU A 640 11.07 2.32 25.39
N ASP A 641 10.09 3.11 25.86
CA ASP A 641 8.68 2.82 25.70
C ASP A 641 8.30 2.71 24.24
N LEU A 642 7.63 1.63 23.83
CA LEU A 642 7.10 1.43 22.49
C LEU A 642 5.70 2.05 22.41
N ILE A 643 5.49 2.96 21.46
CA ILE A 643 4.27 3.76 21.40
C ILE A 643 3.18 3.03 20.59
N ASP A 644 3.51 2.63 19.35
CA ASP A 644 2.58 2.03 18.40
C ASP A 644 3.32 1.20 17.34
N VAL A 645 2.56 0.67 16.38
CA VAL A 645 3.10 -0.14 15.27
C VAL A 645 4.04 0.67 14.38
N MET A 646 3.80 1.97 14.17
CA MET A 646 4.66 2.81 13.35
C MET A 646 6.00 3.12 14.06
N ASP A 647 5.96 3.32 15.37
CA ASP A 647 7.18 3.39 16.21
C ASP A 647 7.96 2.08 16.12
N MET A 648 7.28 0.94 16.20
CA MET A 648 7.90 -0.38 16.03
C MET A 648 8.55 -0.54 14.64
N VAL A 649 7.88 -0.14 13.57
CA VAL A 649 8.42 -0.19 12.20
C VAL A 649 9.64 0.72 12.06
N THR A 650 9.62 1.90 12.68
CA THR A 650 10.74 2.82 12.68
C THR A 650 11.95 2.20 13.37
N ARG A 651 11.76 1.60 14.55
CA ARG A 651 12.84 0.92 15.29
C ARG A 651 13.37 -0.32 14.57
N LEU A 652 12.50 -1.08 13.90
CA LEU A 652 12.96 -2.21 13.07
C LEU A 652 13.94 -1.79 11.97
N ARG A 653 13.84 -0.58 11.45
CA ARG A 653 14.76 -0.04 10.43
C ARG A 653 16.15 0.30 11.00
N GLU A 654 16.26 0.53 12.30
CA GLU A 654 17.50 0.87 12.98
C GLU A 654 18.36 -0.37 13.34
N HIS A 655 17.80 -1.58 13.19
CA HIS A 655 18.46 -2.82 13.56
C HIS A 655 18.98 -3.61 12.36
N GLN A 656 20.08 -4.33 12.62
CA GLN A 656 20.69 -5.25 11.66
C GLN A 656 20.38 -6.73 12.05
N PRO A 657 20.40 -7.67 11.09
CA PRO A 657 20.32 -9.08 11.41
C PRO A 657 21.39 -9.52 12.41
N GLY A 658 20.98 -10.13 13.50
CA GLY A 658 21.88 -10.57 14.57
C GLY A 658 21.83 -9.71 15.82
N ASP A 659 21.32 -8.48 15.74
CA ASP A 659 21.13 -7.63 16.91
C ASP A 659 20.21 -8.30 17.93
N VAL A 660 20.49 -8.08 19.21
CA VAL A 660 19.64 -8.57 20.30
C VAL A 660 18.99 -7.36 20.98
N VAL A 661 17.68 -7.32 20.94
CA VAL A 661 16.87 -6.24 21.51
C VAL A 661 16.07 -6.79 22.70
N GLU A 662 16.19 -6.16 23.84
CA GLU A 662 15.30 -6.43 24.97
C GLU A 662 13.94 -5.80 24.71
N MET A 663 12.91 -6.64 24.67
CA MET A 663 11.50 -6.20 24.60
C MET A 663 10.82 -6.48 25.92
N VAL A 664 10.06 -5.51 26.42
CA VAL A 664 9.17 -5.73 27.56
C VAL A 664 7.76 -5.95 27.03
N VAL A 665 7.15 -7.06 27.40
CA VAL A 665 5.77 -7.36 27.03
C VAL A 665 4.89 -7.52 28.24
N ILE A 666 3.63 -7.12 28.14
CA ILE A 666 2.59 -7.53 29.09
C ILE A 666 2.06 -8.89 28.64
N ARG A 667 2.21 -9.89 29.48
CA ARG A 667 1.72 -11.25 29.29
C ARG A 667 0.92 -11.67 30.50
N ASP A 668 -0.35 -12.01 30.31
CA ASP A 668 -1.27 -12.40 31.38
C ASP A 668 -1.35 -11.36 32.55
N GLY A 669 -1.13 -10.07 32.22
CA GLY A 669 -1.16 -8.96 33.16
C GLY A 669 0.17 -8.70 33.89
N GLU A 670 1.24 -9.43 33.60
CA GLU A 670 2.57 -9.26 34.18
C GLU A 670 3.58 -8.80 33.13
N GLU A 671 4.54 -7.94 33.53
CA GLU A 671 5.65 -7.53 32.69
C GLU A 671 6.68 -8.66 32.55
N VAL A 672 7.02 -9.01 31.30
CA VAL A 672 8.02 -10.01 30.97
C VAL A 672 9.07 -9.40 30.04
N VAL A 673 10.34 -9.45 30.44
CA VAL A 673 11.45 -9.03 29.57
C VAL A 673 11.90 -10.17 28.71
N ILE A 674 11.90 -9.98 27.37
CA ILE A 674 12.24 -10.99 26.39
C ILE A 674 13.35 -10.48 25.48
N PRO A 675 14.55 -11.09 25.50
CA PRO A 675 15.59 -10.77 24.54
C PRO A 675 15.25 -11.36 23.17
N VAL A 676 15.11 -10.51 22.18
CA VAL A 676 14.74 -10.88 20.81
C VAL A 676 15.96 -10.71 19.90
N LYS A 677 16.46 -11.80 19.35
CA LYS A 677 17.49 -11.74 18.33
C LYS A 677 16.88 -11.48 16.98
N MET A 678 17.23 -10.35 16.38
CA MET A 678 16.71 -9.93 15.09
C MET A 678 17.19 -10.85 13.96
N LYS A 679 16.26 -11.38 13.20
CA LYS A 679 16.52 -12.12 11.96
C LYS A 679 16.32 -11.19 10.77
N ALA A 680 17.05 -11.46 9.68
CA ALA A 680 16.87 -10.76 8.43
C ALA A 680 15.39 -10.75 7.98
N SER A 681 14.96 -9.68 7.35
CA SER A 681 13.62 -9.57 6.78
C SER A 681 13.47 -10.60 5.64
N GLU A 682 12.80 -11.71 5.90
CA GLU A 682 12.50 -12.72 4.87
C GLU A 682 11.19 -12.35 4.17
N ARG A 683 11.23 -12.00 2.89
CA ARG A 683 10.05 -12.14 2.04
C ARG A 683 9.80 -13.63 1.86
N VAL A 684 8.84 -14.19 2.57
CA VAL A 684 8.29 -15.52 2.23
C VAL A 684 7.54 -15.34 0.90
N ILE A 685 8.18 -15.73 -0.19
CA ILE A 685 7.47 -16.06 -1.42
C ILE A 685 6.94 -17.46 -1.18
N GLU A 686 5.77 -17.57 -0.54
CA GLU A 686 5.01 -18.81 -0.58
C GLU A 686 4.39 -18.94 -1.98
N ASN A 687 4.65 -20.09 -2.60
CA ASN A 687 4.24 -20.49 -3.96
C ASN A 687 2.72 -20.52 -4.15
#